data_61672dc0d79bd350b1e3c049eed28c63
#
_entry.id   61672dc0d79bd350b1e3c049eed28c63
#
_cell.length_a   1.000
_cell.length_b   1.000
_cell.length_c   1.000
_cell.angle_alpha   90.00
_cell.angle_beta   90.00
_cell.angle_gamma   90.00
#
_symmetry.space_group_name_H-M   'P 1'
#
loop_
_entity.id
_entity.type
_entity.pdbx_description
1 polymer ?
#
loop_
_entity_poly.entity_id
_entity_poly.type
_entity_poly.pdbx_seq_one_letter_code
_entity_poly.pdbx_strand_id
1 'polypeptide(L)'
;MKVTNWMAGFAVGVSLVAGCIDGGSDKPDVSDVKGGPDGKAEAWGSSDNPAMFNNNLEYRVAELPMTGEATNIPWAGNYWPVYEDSINKKWNGPSSKAPSTKYGEAFGVTGVEDGVSRYHGIDAQASRTACTTDSQCNSQLGEACAKREGQTSGRCIPTWWGICHAWAPAAILLPEPEHAVTYNGVEFKVQDIKALLTLVHDRTETKFVSLRCDRLDGQDEITFDKYGRPNNSNGECRDTNPGTFHVLMTNYLGKQGEAFVYDRTWDGEVWNQPLRGYRITAMDEVSALAANTLIGVPAEGGTTSEKTGTAAGGAWSQVGTIAVTPGQNLSIVMSGDGDPDLYVKFGAQPSASSYDCRPYETGPAETCTLTVPAGQTQAFLAVNAYGNDTATFTLKITAGGQIPTTYVFNANAAKLYRAHMDVDYISESAASTDGNLGASIDTYTHQDRYDYILEVDSAGKIVGGEWLGASKRRHPDFVWLPIRAAATTVAGGKISYANVKMIYDQSRQQGGGGGGGGTVHDVDETGTVAKSAWKQYGPYNVASGTTLTATLTGDNDADLYVRKGAAPTAAAYDCRPYRTGSDEQCSIVGPATVYVGVNGYAASSSFSLNVTYTEGGGTTPPTPPPPAFAHLAKTGSVGQGEMKVFELPMPAGKHVVIRTTSQKDVDLYIQFGAAPTTSAYLSRGYTTSGNETISYTATSNGVLYVGVHGYQAGAFSVNSADQ
;
A
#
# COMPACT_ATOMS: atom_id res chain seq x y z
N MET A 1 30.93 -48.40 34.94
CA MET A 1 31.33 -48.16 33.57
C MET A 1 30.17 -47.48 32.86
N LYS A 2 30.33 -46.21 32.54
CA LYS A 2 29.31 -45.35 31.89
C LYS A 2 29.34 -45.69 30.39
N VAL A 3 28.19 -45.83 29.79
CA VAL A 3 28.01 -45.64 28.33
C VAL A 3 26.82 -44.71 28.16
N THR A 4 27.12 -43.53 27.70
CA THR A 4 26.22 -42.46 27.34
C THR A 4 25.76 -42.68 25.90
N ASN A 5 24.45 -42.85 25.67
CA ASN A 5 23.86 -42.74 24.35
C ASN A 5 23.22 -41.37 24.20
N TRP A 6 23.79 -40.59 23.29
CA TRP A 6 23.20 -39.40 22.73
C TRP A 6 22.18 -39.80 21.65
N MET A 7 20.91 -39.56 21.89
CA MET A 7 19.93 -39.44 20.85
C MET A 7 19.64 -37.94 20.63
N ALA A 8 20.13 -37.39 19.54
CA ALA A 8 19.74 -36.09 19.05
C ALA A 8 18.32 -36.19 18.52
N GLY A 9 17.34 -35.77 19.30
CA GLY A 9 15.99 -35.53 18.83
C GLY A 9 15.96 -34.16 18.10
N PHE A 10 15.85 -34.16 16.80
CA PHE A 10 15.43 -32.99 16.04
C PHE A 10 13.95 -32.74 16.36
N ALA A 11 13.68 -31.88 17.31
CA ALA A 11 12.38 -31.25 17.43
C ALA A 11 12.34 -30.11 16.41
N VAL A 12 11.77 -30.37 15.25
CA VAL A 12 11.29 -29.32 14.36
C VAL A 12 10.04 -28.75 15.02
N GLY A 13 10.23 -27.72 15.82
CA GLY A 13 9.16 -26.91 16.34
C GLY A 13 8.64 -26.01 15.20
N VAL A 14 7.66 -26.49 14.47
CA VAL A 14 6.85 -25.65 13.60
C VAL A 14 5.89 -24.90 14.51
N SER A 15 6.28 -23.72 14.94
CA SER A 15 5.36 -22.77 15.55
C SER A 15 4.49 -22.20 14.44
N LEU A 16 3.37 -22.87 14.16
CA LEU A 16 2.30 -22.32 13.32
C LEU A 16 1.51 -21.32 14.16
N VAL A 17 1.91 -20.07 14.10
CA VAL A 17 1.07 -18.96 14.54
C VAL A 17 0.22 -18.59 13.32
N ALA A 18 -1.02 -19.02 13.33
CA ALA A 18 -1.97 -18.68 12.29
C ALA A 18 -2.83 -17.50 12.76
N GLY A 19 -2.35 -16.35 12.48
CA GLY A 19 -3.12 -15.14 12.23
C GLY A 19 -3.06 -14.89 10.71
N CYS A 20 -3.30 -13.70 10.21
CA CYS A 20 -2.83 -13.37 8.87
C CYS A 20 -1.29 -13.49 8.91
N ILE A 21 -0.77 -14.65 8.53
CA ILE A 21 0.59 -15.07 8.85
C ILE A 21 1.57 -14.26 8.01
N ASP A 22 2.61 -13.78 8.69
CA ASP A 22 3.85 -13.32 8.09
C ASP A 22 4.36 -14.35 7.05
N GLY A 23 4.30 -14.00 5.77
CA GLY A 23 4.80 -14.82 4.66
C GLY A 23 6.32 -14.71 4.43
N GLY A 24 7.03 -13.93 5.24
CA GLY A 24 8.46 -13.65 5.09
C GLY A 24 9.34 -14.47 6.03
N SER A 25 10.29 -15.21 5.49
CA SER A 25 11.31 -15.96 6.27
C SER A 25 12.45 -15.07 6.81
N ASP A 26 12.49 -13.80 6.45
CA ASP A 26 13.55 -12.86 6.84
C ASP A 26 13.02 -11.92 7.93
N LYS A 27 12.91 -12.44 9.15
CA LYS A 27 12.79 -11.56 10.32
C LYS A 27 14.07 -10.73 10.41
N PRO A 28 13.98 -9.39 10.48
CA PRO A 28 15.17 -8.58 10.73
C PRO A 28 15.82 -9.03 12.04
N ASP A 29 17.15 -9.01 12.08
CA ASP A 29 17.91 -9.37 13.27
C ASP A 29 17.59 -8.36 14.39
N VAL A 30 16.82 -8.81 15.37
CA VAL A 30 16.34 -8.00 16.52
C VAL A 30 17.44 -7.57 17.49
N SER A 31 18.71 -7.92 17.23
CA SER A 31 19.81 -7.64 18.14
C SER A 31 20.11 -6.14 18.33
N ASP A 32 19.59 -5.26 17.47
CA ASP A 32 19.89 -3.82 17.45
C ASP A 32 18.72 -2.90 17.85
N VAL A 33 17.57 -3.43 18.27
CA VAL A 33 16.47 -2.62 18.79
C VAL A 33 16.84 -2.07 20.16
N LYS A 34 17.63 -1.04 20.16
CA LYS A 34 17.91 -0.23 21.36
C LYS A 34 17.03 1.01 21.32
N GLY A 35 15.84 0.91 21.88
CA GLY A 35 15.31 2.08 22.58
C GLY A 35 16.44 2.58 23.48
N GLY A 36 16.86 3.84 23.33
CA GLY A 36 17.94 4.38 24.15
C GLY A 36 17.71 4.06 25.63
N PRO A 37 18.73 3.95 26.46
CA PRO A 37 18.65 3.48 27.86
C PRO A 37 17.64 4.24 28.73
N ASP A 38 17.07 5.32 28.24
CA ASP A 38 16.09 6.17 28.93
C ASP A 38 14.68 6.05 28.33
N GLY A 39 14.43 5.22 27.30
CA GLY A 39 13.16 5.13 26.59
C GLY A 39 12.74 6.42 25.89
N LYS A 40 13.68 7.35 25.63
CA LYS A 40 13.38 8.70 25.14
C LYS A 40 13.39 8.85 23.62
N ALA A 41 14.11 8.03 22.89
CA ALA A 41 14.22 8.15 21.46
C ALA A 41 13.56 6.97 20.76
N GLU A 42 12.67 7.23 19.83
CA GLU A 42 12.24 6.32 18.78
C GLU A 42 12.99 6.68 17.48
N ALA A 43 14.30 6.80 17.57
CA ALA A 43 15.11 6.93 16.38
C ALA A 43 15.06 5.64 15.57
N TRP A 44 15.17 5.75 14.25
CA TRP A 44 15.19 4.58 13.36
C TRP A 44 16.21 3.56 13.85
N GLY A 45 15.68 2.44 14.32
CA GLY A 45 16.46 1.24 14.58
C GLY A 45 16.76 0.50 13.28
N SER A 46 17.46 -0.63 13.36
CA SER A 46 17.70 -1.49 12.19
C SER A 46 16.39 -2.06 11.62
N SER A 47 15.40 -2.33 12.46
CA SER A 47 14.10 -2.89 12.07
C SER A 47 13.13 -1.86 11.47
N ASP A 48 13.26 -0.59 11.80
CA ASP A 48 12.32 0.47 11.44
C ASP A 48 12.93 1.52 10.49
N ASN A 49 13.91 1.14 9.71
CA ASN A 49 14.57 2.02 8.75
C ASN A 49 13.86 1.94 7.39
N PRO A 50 13.32 3.05 6.85
CA PRO A 50 12.68 3.05 5.53
C PRO A 50 13.60 2.60 4.40
N ALA A 51 14.92 2.70 4.57
CA ALA A 51 15.91 2.18 3.61
C ALA A 51 15.82 0.66 3.40
N MET A 52 15.15 -0.10 4.27
CA MET A 52 14.88 -1.52 4.07
C MET A 52 13.99 -1.79 2.84
N PHE A 53 13.12 -0.85 2.49
CA PHE A 53 12.36 -0.95 1.23
C PHE A 53 13.25 -0.60 0.04
N ASN A 54 13.95 0.53 0.12
CA ASN A 54 14.81 1.02 -0.95
C ASN A 54 15.82 2.04 -0.39
N ASN A 55 17.09 1.95 -0.83
CA ASN A 55 18.14 2.89 -0.42
C ASN A 55 18.06 4.27 -1.11
N ASN A 56 17.22 4.43 -2.13
CA ASN A 56 17.12 5.66 -2.95
C ASN A 56 15.86 6.47 -2.65
N LEU A 57 15.40 6.47 -1.41
CA LEU A 57 14.24 7.26 -1.00
C LEU A 57 14.61 8.75 -0.81
N GLU A 58 13.65 9.61 -1.07
CA GLU A 58 13.76 11.03 -0.72
C GLU A 58 13.33 11.25 0.73
N TYR A 59 14.18 11.90 1.49
CA TYR A 59 13.96 12.22 2.92
C TYR A 59 13.71 13.70 3.17
N ARG A 60 13.97 14.58 2.18
CA ARG A 60 13.80 16.03 2.37
C ARG A 60 12.32 16.38 2.31
N VAL A 61 11.82 16.93 3.42
CA VAL A 61 10.41 17.32 3.58
C VAL A 61 9.90 18.18 2.41
N ALA A 62 10.70 19.14 1.96
CA ALA A 62 10.32 20.05 0.87
C ALA A 62 10.15 19.38 -0.49
N GLU A 63 10.68 18.17 -0.68
CA GLU A 63 10.64 17.41 -1.94
C GLU A 63 9.58 16.30 -1.92
N LEU A 64 8.86 16.14 -0.82
CA LEU A 64 7.86 15.10 -0.64
C LEU A 64 6.45 15.62 -0.96
N PRO A 65 5.64 14.88 -1.73
CA PRO A 65 4.30 15.32 -2.08
C PRO A 65 3.34 15.20 -0.90
N MET A 66 2.40 16.14 -0.81
CA MET A 66 1.38 16.20 0.25
C MET A 66 0.23 15.21 0.01
N THR A 67 0.14 14.64 -1.17
CA THR A 67 -0.88 13.64 -1.55
C THR A 67 -0.28 12.60 -2.48
N GLY A 68 -0.82 11.40 -2.45
CA GLY A 68 -0.47 10.35 -3.39
C GLY A 68 -1.56 9.29 -3.45
N GLU A 69 -1.66 8.63 -4.60
CA GLU A 69 -2.58 7.53 -4.84
C GLU A 69 -1.90 6.48 -5.72
N ALA A 70 -2.20 5.23 -5.48
CA ALA A 70 -1.70 4.13 -6.29
C ALA A 70 -2.18 4.25 -7.73
N THR A 71 -1.26 4.17 -8.68
CA THR A 71 -1.59 4.17 -10.12
C THR A 71 -2.49 2.99 -10.48
N ASN A 72 -2.22 1.83 -9.88
CA ASN A 72 -3.07 0.66 -9.94
C ASN A 72 -3.72 0.50 -8.57
N ILE A 73 -4.98 0.90 -8.44
CA ILE A 73 -5.71 0.76 -7.19
C ILE A 73 -5.89 -0.74 -6.88
N PRO A 74 -5.46 -1.22 -5.69
CA PRO A 74 -5.65 -2.61 -5.31
C PRO A 74 -7.13 -3.00 -5.27
N TRP A 75 -7.47 -4.22 -5.65
CA TRP A 75 -8.86 -4.67 -5.67
C TRP A 75 -9.32 -5.24 -4.33
N ALA A 76 -10.60 -5.04 -4.02
CA ALA A 76 -11.23 -5.64 -2.85
C ALA A 76 -11.44 -7.14 -3.04
N GLY A 77 -10.99 -7.93 -2.08
CA GLY A 77 -11.10 -9.39 -2.08
C GLY A 77 -11.44 -9.93 -0.70
N ASN A 78 -11.52 -11.24 -0.57
CA ASN A 78 -11.80 -11.88 0.71
C ASN A 78 -10.52 -12.41 1.35
N TYR A 79 -10.44 -12.35 2.69
CA TYR A 79 -9.29 -12.89 3.45
C TYR A 79 -9.35 -14.42 3.62
N TRP A 80 -10.37 -15.08 3.08
CA TRP A 80 -10.58 -16.53 3.07
C TRP A 80 -10.31 -17.17 4.42
N PRO A 81 -11.21 -17.01 5.39
CA PRO A 81 -10.96 -17.36 6.78
C PRO A 81 -10.70 -18.85 6.98
N VAL A 82 -9.74 -19.13 7.87
CA VAL A 82 -9.33 -20.50 8.21
C VAL A 82 -10.47 -21.30 8.81
N TYR A 83 -11.33 -20.67 9.62
CA TYR A 83 -12.47 -21.35 10.25
C TYR A 83 -13.53 -21.81 9.24
N GLU A 84 -13.55 -21.26 8.04
CA GLU A 84 -14.39 -21.65 6.91
C GLU A 84 -13.65 -22.55 5.89
N ASP A 85 -12.48 -23.07 6.28
CA ASP A 85 -11.61 -23.94 5.48
C ASP A 85 -11.00 -23.23 4.24
N SER A 86 -10.73 -21.94 4.35
CA SER A 86 -10.08 -21.13 3.30
C SER A 86 -10.86 -21.18 1.97
N ILE A 87 -10.20 -21.37 0.82
CA ILE A 87 -10.85 -21.46 -0.49
C ILE A 87 -11.64 -22.78 -0.74
N ASN A 88 -11.74 -23.65 0.27
CA ASN A 88 -12.70 -24.76 0.27
C ASN A 88 -14.12 -24.30 0.55
N LYS A 89 -14.32 -23.04 0.95
CA LYS A 89 -15.64 -22.45 1.18
C LYS A 89 -16.47 -22.43 -0.09
N LYS A 90 -17.69 -22.97 0.00
CA LYS A 90 -18.73 -22.88 -1.06
C LYS A 90 -19.38 -21.49 -1.00
N TRP A 91 -18.66 -20.48 -1.44
CA TRP A 91 -19.03 -19.07 -1.29
C TRP A 91 -20.34 -18.68 -1.99
N ASN A 92 -20.72 -19.39 -3.07
CA ASN A 92 -21.93 -19.12 -3.84
C ASN A 92 -23.10 -20.05 -3.42
N GLY A 93 -23.12 -20.47 -2.16
CA GLY A 93 -24.19 -21.29 -1.57
C GLY A 93 -23.85 -22.78 -1.47
N PRO A 94 -24.61 -23.54 -0.65
CA PRO A 94 -24.28 -24.94 -0.29
C PRO A 94 -24.23 -25.93 -1.46
N SER A 95 -24.96 -25.67 -2.54
CA SER A 95 -24.96 -26.49 -3.75
C SER A 95 -23.88 -26.12 -4.77
N SER A 96 -23.13 -25.04 -4.53
CA SER A 96 -22.03 -24.63 -5.39
C SER A 96 -20.78 -25.47 -5.13
N LYS A 97 -19.84 -25.45 -6.10
CA LYS A 97 -18.51 -26.00 -5.90
C LYS A 97 -17.59 -24.93 -5.34
N ALA A 98 -16.70 -25.32 -4.43
CA ALA A 98 -15.65 -24.45 -3.93
C ALA A 98 -14.60 -24.13 -5.03
N PRO A 99 -13.84 -23.00 -4.93
CA PRO A 99 -12.76 -22.69 -5.86
C PRO A 99 -11.71 -23.81 -5.96
N SER A 100 -11.35 -24.45 -4.85
CA SER A 100 -10.46 -25.61 -4.79
C SER A 100 -10.98 -26.82 -5.55
N THR A 101 -12.29 -27.16 -5.38
CA THR A 101 -12.97 -28.25 -6.10
C THR A 101 -12.97 -27.99 -7.61
N LYS A 102 -13.33 -26.77 -8.01
CA LYS A 102 -13.32 -26.35 -9.42
C LYS A 102 -11.94 -26.48 -10.04
N TYR A 103 -10.88 -26.07 -9.32
CA TYR A 103 -9.53 -26.21 -9.78
C TYR A 103 -9.15 -27.70 -9.98
N GLY A 104 -9.45 -28.55 -9.01
CA GLY A 104 -9.19 -29.99 -9.09
C GLY A 104 -9.84 -30.64 -10.31
N GLU A 105 -11.10 -30.33 -10.57
CA GLU A 105 -11.85 -30.83 -11.73
C GLU A 105 -11.28 -30.33 -13.06
N ALA A 106 -11.01 -29.03 -13.15
CA ALA A 106 -10.55 -28.39 -14.39
C ALA A 106 -9.16 -28.86 -14.82
N PHE A 107 -8.27 -29.13 -13.86
CA PHE A 107 -6.88 -29.54 -14.13
C PHE A 107 -6.62 -31.03 -13.89
N GLY A 108 -7.62 -31.81 -13.53
CA GLY A 108 -7.47 -33.25 -13.27
C GLY A 108 -6.59 -33.54 -12.04
N VAL A 109 -6.53 -32.64 -11.05
CA VAL A 109 -5.74 -32.78 -9.83
C VAL A 109 -6.60 -33.30 -8.70
N THR A 110 -6.22 -34.41 -8.09
CA THR A 110 -6.96 -35.01 -6.96
C THR A 110 -6.41 -34.53 -5.62
N GLY A 111 -7.29 -34.46 -4.61
CA GLY A 111 -6.94 -34.09 -3.23
C GLY A 111 -6.54 -32.62 -3.09
N VAL A 112 -7.11 -31.74 -3.90
CA VAL A 112 -6.88 -30.30 -3.83
C VAL A 112 -7.45 -29.72 -2.53
N GLU A 113 -8.68 -30.11 -2.17
CA GLU A 113 -9.37 -29.70 -0.96
C GLU A 113 -8.61 -30.12 0.31
N ASP A 114 -8.07 -31.34 0.32
CA ASP A 114 -7.23 -31.81 1.43
C ASP A 114 -5.91 -31.05 1.51
N GLY A 115 -5.34 -30.69 0.36
CA GLY A 115 -4.16 -29.84 0.30
C GLY A 115 -4.44 -28.45 0.86
N VAL A 116 -5.52 -27.81 0.44
CA VAL A 116 -5.95 -26.50 0.95
C VAL A 116 -6.20 -26.54 2.45
N SER A 117 -7.01 -27.51 2.95
CA SER A 117 -7.30 -27.61 4.38
C SER A 117 -6.07 -27.83 5.23
N ARG A 118 -5.13 -28.68 4.78
CA ARG A 118 -3.91 -29.01 5.49
C ARG A 118 -2.92 -27.85 5.61
N TYR A 119 -2.85 -26.97 4.64
CA TYR A 119 -1.84 -25.90 4.60
C TYR A 119 -2.42 -24.51 4.88
N HIS A 120 -3.72 -24.29 4.58
CA HIS A 120 -4.35 -22.96 4.64
C HIS A 120 -5.74 -22.97 5.30
N GLY A 121 -6.23 -24.10 5.76
CA GLY A 121 -7.57 -24.26 6.33
C GLY A 121 -7.60 -24.95 7.70
N ILE A 122 -8.68 -25.63 7.98
CA ILE A 122 -8.98 -26.20 9.31
C ILE A 122 -7.95 -27.25 9.72
N ASP A 123 -7.51 -28.12 8.82
CA ASP A 123 -6.55 -29.18 9.14
C ASP A 123 -5.14 -28.63 9.45
N ALA A 124 -4.82 -27.42 9.00
CA ALA A 124 -3.59 -26.73 9.42
C ALA A 124 -3.59 -26.45 10.92
N GLN A 125 -4.77 -26.39 11.55
CA GLN A 125 -4.97 -26.07 12.96
C GLN A 125 -5.17 -27.32 13.83
N ALA A 126 -4.58 -28.45 13.47
CA ALA A 126 -4.76 -29.74 14.14
C ALA A 126 -4.37 -29.73 15.65
N SER A 127 -3.45 -28.84 16.06
CA SER A 127 -3.02 -28.68 17.45
C SER A 127 -4.01 -27.93 18.34
N ARG A 128 -4.98 -27.21 17.75
CA ARG A 128 -5.96 -26.41 18.51
C ARG A 128 -7.02 -27.29 19.19
N THR A 129 -7.71 -26.72 20.17
CA THR A 129 -8.74 -27.39 20.96
C THR A 129 -9.80 -28.01 20.03
N ALA A 130 -10.06 -29.31 20.23
CA ALA A 130 -11.11 -30.02 19.51
C ALA A 130 -12.49 -29.59 19.99
N CYS A 131 -13.45 -29.49 19.09
CA CYS A 131 -14.82 -29.06 19.40
C CYS A 131 -15.86 -29.78 18.58
N THR A 132 -17.11 -29.73 19.05
CA THR A 132 -18.31 -30.14 18.31
C THR A 132 -19.35 -29.04 18.23
N THR A 133 -19.24 -28.00 19.06
CA THR A 133 -20.12 -26.81 19.11
C THR A 133 -19.32 -25.57 19.45
N ASP A 134 -19.78 -24.38 19.06
CA ASP A 134 -19.14 -23.11 19.37
C ASP A 134 -19.00 -22.84 20.88
N SER A 135 -19.94 -23.35 21.68
CA SER A 135 -19.90 -23.20 23.13
C SER A 135 -18.69 -23.85 23.82
N GLN A 136 -17.92 -24.67 23.11
CA GLN A 136 -16.68 -25.28 23.58
C GLN A 136 -15.43 -24.42 23.27
N CYS A 137 -15.63 -23.34 22.52
CA CYS A 137 -14.56 -22.44 22.10
C CYS A 137 -14.57 -21.14 22.92
N ASN A 138 -13.46 -20.43 22.92
CA ASN A 138 -13.32 -19.20 23.68
C ASN A 138 -13.93 -18.02 22.89
N SER A 139 -15.14 -17.60 23.29
CA SER A 139 -15.83 -16.48 22.66
C SER A 139 -15.14 -15.12 22.88
N GLN A 140 -14.34 -14.97 23.94
CA GLN A 140 -13.55 -13.75 24.17
C GLN A 140 -12.40 -13.60 23.17
N LEU A 141 -11.93 -14.71 22.61
CA LEU A 141 -10.95 -14.75 21.52
C LEU A 141 -11.59 -14.76 20.14
N GLY A 142 -12.89 -14.56 20.04
CA GLY A 142 -13.63 -14.63 18.77
C GLY A 142 -13.56 -16.01 18.11
N GLU A 143 -13.38 -17.12 18.87
CA GLU A 143 -13.26 -18.46 18.31
C GLU A 143 -14.62 -19.06 17.93
N ALA A 144 -14.64 -19.75 16.80
CA ALA A 144 -15.73 -20.63 16.37
C ALA A 144 -15.28 -22.09 16.22
N CYS A 145 -16.21 -23.03 16.38
CA CYS A 145 -15.96 -24.46 16.14
C CYS A 145 -15.97 -24.78 14.65
N ALA A 146 -14.82 -24.64 14.01
CA ALA A 146 -14.61 -24.85 12.59
C ALA A 146 -14.59 -26.35 12.26
N LYS A 147 -15.46 -26.75 11.31
CA LYS A 147 -15.58 -28.16 10.86
C LYS A 147 -15.44 -28.25 9.37
N ARG A 148 -14.66 -29.20 8.89
CA ARG A 148 -14.68 -29.55 7.48
C ARG A 148 -16.05 -30.08 7.06
N GLU A 149 -16.39 -29.90 5.81
CA GLU A 149 -17.65 -30.39 5.25
C GLU A 149 -17.84 -31.89 5.51
N GLY A 150 -19.01 -32.26 6.04
CA GLY A 150 -19.34 -33.65 6.39
C GLY A 150 -18.77 -34.16 7.71
N GLN A 151 -17.95 -33.37 8.43
CA GLN A 151 -17.39 -33.75 9.73
C GLN A 151 -18.29 -33.28 10.89
N THR A 152 -18.36 -34.09 11.94
CA THR A 152 -19.13 -33.78 13.16
C THR A 152 -18.30 -33.08 14.24
N SER A 153 -16.97 -33.12 14.12
CA SER A 153 -16.01 -32.48 15.01
C SER A 153 -15.07 -31.58 14.23
N GLY A 154 -14.49 -30.60 14.91
CA GLY A 154 -13.59 -29.60 14.32
C GLY A 154 -12.61 -29.05 15.33
N ARG A 155 -12.18 -27.81 15.11
CA ARG A 155 -11.20 -27.08 15.92
C ARG A 155 -11.72 -25.71 16.30
N CYS A 156 -11.41 -25.24 17.51
CA CYS A 156 -11.68 -23.87 17.92
C CYS A 156 -10.68 -22.94 17.24
N ILE A 157 -11.15 -22.12 16.28
CA ILE A 157 -10.32 -21.26 15.45
C ILE A 157 -10.86 -19.84 15.55
N PRO A 158 -10.01 -18.81 15.80
CA PRO A 158 -10.42 -17.41 15.74
C PRO A 158 -10.96 -17.06 14.35
N THR A 159 -12.09 -16.36 14.32
CA THR A 159 -12.80 -16.07 13.07
C THR A 159 -12.09 -15.05 12.19
N TRP A 160 -11.21 -14.24 12.78
CA TRP A 160 -10.39 -13.27 12.04
C TRP A 160 -9.17 -13.91 11.35
N TRP A 161 -8.79 -15.15 11.71
CA TRP A 161 -7.69 -15.83 11.05
C TRP A 161 -8.01 -16.18 9.61
N GLY A 162 -7.12 -15.77 8.69
CA GLY A 162 -7.27 -16.00 7.26
C GLY A 162 -5.96 -15.82 6.50
N ILE A 163 -6.07 -15.65 5.20
CA ILE A 163 -4.93 -15.43 4.30
C ILE A 163 -4.97 -14.01 3.70
N CYS A 164 -5.22 -12.98 4.52
CA CYS A 164 -5.19 -11.58 4.09
C CYS A 164 -3.79 -11.18 3.60
N HIS A 165 -2.73 -11.71 4.22
CA HIS A 165 -1.34 -11.55 3.76
C HIS A 165 -1.10 -12.09 2.34
N ALA A 166 -1.98 -12.92 1.82
CA ALA A 166 -1.92 -13.44 0.46
C ALA A 166 -2.85 -12.66 -0.49
N TRP A 167 -4.00 -12.17 0.02
CA TRP A 167 -4.89 -11.32 -0.75
C TRP A 167 -4.28 -9.95 -1.06
N ALA A 168 -3.71 -9.28 -0.07
CA ALA A 168 -3.15 -7.96 -0.24
C ALA A 168 -2.09 -7.89 -1.36
N PRO A 169 -1.07 -8.78 -1.41
CA PRO A 169 -0.11 -8.80 -2.50
C PRO A 169 -0.73 -9.20 -3.84
N ALA A 170 -1.69 -10.13 -3.87
CA ALA A 170 -2.38 -10.44 -5.11
C ALA A 170 -3.10 -9.21 -5.68
N ALA A 171 -3.72 -8.40 -4.82
CA ALA A 171 -4.43 -7.19 -5.19
C ALA A 171 -3.52 -6.04 -5.65
N ILE A 172 -2.28 -5.98 -5.16
CA ILE A 172 -1.28 -4.98 -5.55
C ILE A 172 -0.57 -5.38 -6.85
N LEU A 173 -0.14 -6.65 -6.93
CA LEU A 173 0.73 -7.12 -8.02
C LEU A 173 -0.04 -7.41 -9.32
N LEU A 174 -1.34 -7.68 -9.23
CA LEU A 174 -2.17 -8.04 -10.37
C LEU A 174 -3.45 -7.18 -10.41
N PRO A 175 -3.80 -6.60 -11.57
CA PRO A 175 -5.12 -6.00 -11.74
C PRO A 175 -6.26 -6.96 -11.44
N GLU A 176 -7.43 -6.44 -11.09
CA GLU A 176 -8.60 -7.25 -10.75
C GLU A 176 -9.04 -8.13 -11.92
N PRO A 177 -9.43 -9.43 -11.70
CA PRO A 177 -10.08 -10.25 -12.71
C PRO A 177 -11.37 -9.59 -13.20
N GLU A 178 -11.68 -9.66 -14.51
CA GLU A 178 -12.82 -8.95 -15.11
C GLU A 178 -14.01 -9.84 -15.37
N HIS A 179 -13.79 -11.06 -15.88
CA HIS A 179 -14.86 -11.93 -16.36
C HIS A 179 -14.70 -13.35 -15.87
N ALA A 180 -15.84 -14.07 -15.82
CA ALA A 180 -15.82 -15.51 -15.60
C ALA A 180 -15.11 -16.23 -16.76
N VAL A 181 -14.43 -17.32 -16.43
CA VAL A 181 -13.68 -18.16 -17.40
C VAL A 181 -14.19 -19.59 -17.34
N THR A 182 -14.44 -20.19 -18.49
CA THR A 182 -14.71 -21.63 -18.58
C THR A 182 -13.47 -22.36 -19.11
N TYR A 183 -12.90 -23.24 -18.29
CA TYR A 183 -11.75 -24.06 -18.65
C TYR A 183 -12.06 -25.53 -18.41
N ASN A 184 -11.83 -26.39 -19.43
CA ASN A 184 -12.17 -27.81 -19.41
C ASN A 184 -13.58 -28.13 -18.90
N GLY A 185 -14.57 -27.32 -19.29
CA GLY A 185 -15.99 -27.49 -18.92
C GLY A 185 -16.35 -27.02 -17.51
N VAL A 186 -15.39 -26.44 -16.77
CA VAL A 186 -15.61 -25.86 -15.43
C VAL A 186 -15.63 -24.35 -15.51
N GLU A 187 -16.69 -23.72 -15.01
CA GLU A 187 -16.82 -22.27 -14.92
C GLU A 187 -16.14 -21.76 -13.63
N PHE A 188 -15.21 -20.85 -13.80
CA PHE A 188 -14.60 -20.03 -12.74
C PHE A 188 -15.22 -18.64 -12.79
N LYS A 189 -16.03 -18.29 -11.82
CA LYS A 189 -16.50 -16.92 -11.65
C LYS A 189 -15.37 -16.02 -11.18
N VAL A 190 -15.54 -14.71 -11.27
CA VAL A 190 -14.51 -13.74 -10.85
C VAL A 190 -14.04 -14.00 -9.40
N GLN A 191 -14.98 -14.29 -8.49
CA GLN A 191 -14.65 -14.61 -7.11
C GLN A 191 -13.85 -15.92 -6.94
N ASP A 192 -14.08 -16.94 -7.79
CA ASP A 192 -13.26 -18.16 -7.79
C ASP A 192 -11.81 -17.84 -8.22
N ILE A 193 -11.67 -16.95 -9.21
CA ILE A 193 -10.34 -16.52 -9.70
C ILE A 193 -9.62 -15.72 -8.63
N LYS A 194 -10.31 -14.78 -7.96
CA LYS A 194 -9.75 -14.04 -6.81
C LYS A 194 -9.30 -14.98 -5.69
N ALA A 195 -10.09 -16.01 -5.38
CA ALA A 195 -9.74 -17.01 -4.37
C ALA A 195 -8.45 -17.76 -4.70
N LEU A 196 -8.34 -18.23 -5.95
CA LEU A 196 -7.15 -18.93 -6.42
C LEU A 196 -5.93 -18.02 -6.50
N LEU A 197 -6.08 -16.77 -6.96
CA LEU A 197 -5.02 -15.76 -6.96
C LEU A 197 -4.53 -15.48 -5.55
N THR A 198 -5.45 -15.27 -4.62
CA THR A 198 -5.10 -15.08 -3.20
C THR A 198 -4.23 -16.25 -2.73
N LEU A 199 -4.68 -17.49 -2.94
CA LEU A 199 -3.94 -18.65 -2.42
C LEU A 199 -2.53 -18.80 -3.01
N VAL A 200 -2.35 -18.54 -4.31
CA VAL A 200 -1.02 -18.67 -4.95
C VAL A 200 -0.06 -17.53 -4.61
N HIS A 201 -0.54 -16.46 -3.94
CA HIS A 201 0.29 -15.39 -3.40
C HIS A 201 0.62 -15.58 -1.91
N ASP A 202 0.28 -16.72 -1.31
CA ASP A 202 0.56 -17.04 0.10
C ASP A 202 2.04 -16.88 0.51
N ARG A 203 2.95 -17.09 -0.43
CA ARG A 203 4.39 -16.93 -0.19
C ARG A 203 4.98 -15.88 -1.13
N THR A 204 4.36 -14.73 -1.17
CA THR A 204 4.87 -13.58 -1.90
C THR A 204 6.23 -13.17 -1.32
N GLU A 205 7.20 -12.95 -2.19
CA GLU A 205 8.48 -12.36 -1.80
C GLU A 205 8.27 -10.91 -1.40
N THR A 206 8.81 -10.51 -0.25
CA THR A 206 8.49 -9.23 0.38
C THR A 206 9.73 -8.51 0.91
N LYS A 207 9.63 -7.19 1.02
CA LYS A 207 10.50 -6.39 1.90
C LYS A 207 9.67 -5.89 3.06
N PHE A 208 10.21 -5.99 4.24
CA PHE A 208 9.49 -5.75 5.49
C PHE A 208 10.16 -4.63 6.28
N VAL A 209 9.38 -3.78 6.91
CA VAL A 209 9.85 -2.72 7.80
C VAL A 209 8.98 -2.71 9.04
N SER A 210 9.63 -2.55 10.18
CA SER A 210 9.08 -2.63 11.53
C SER A 210 8.92 -4.07 12.04
N LEU A 211 8.61 -4.24 13.32
CA LEU A 211 8.46 -5.53 13.97
C LEU A 211 6.98 -5.77 14.26
N ARG A 212 6.59 -7.03 14.26
CA ARG A 212 5.25 -7.41 14.65
C ARG A 212 5.09 -7.41 16.17
N CYS A 213 4.05 -6.74 16.66
CA CYS A 213 3.57 -6.89 18.04
C CYS A 213 2.81 -8.23 18.18
N ASP A 214 3.34 -9.16 18.95
CA ASP A 214 2.72 -10.48 19.18
C ASP A 214 1.71 -10.46 20.34
N ARG A 215 1.38 -9.30 20.91
CA ARG A 215 0.49 -9.15 22.08
C ARG A 215 -0.90 -8.72 21.66
N LEU A 216 -1.90 -9.48 22.08
CA LEU A 216 -3.30 -9.14 21.85
C LEU A 216 -3.78 -8.15 22.91
N ASP A 217 -4.46 -7.09 22.50
CA ASP A 217 -5.08 -6.15 23.43
C ASP A 217 -6.08 -6.87 24.35
N GLY A 218 -6.00 -6.59 25.65
CA GLY A 218 -6.83 -7.22 26.67
C GLY A 218 -6.48 -8.66 27.05
N GLN A 219 -5.44 -9.27 26.46
CA GLN A 219 -5.00 -10.62 26.79
C GLN A 219 -3.62 -10.67 27.47
N ASP A 220 -2.70 -9.84 27.00
CA ASP A 220 -1.38 -9.64 27.57
C ASP A 220 -1.31 -8.28 28.23
N GLU A 221 -0.68 -8.21 29.41
CA GLU A 221 -0.51 -6.96 30.13
C GLU A 221 0.50 -6.07 29.39
N ILE A 222 0.00 -5.23 28.47
CA ILE A 222 0.80 -4.23 27.80
C ILE A 222 0.90 -3.03 28.73
N THR A 223 2.10 -2.76 29.21
CA THR A 223 2.38 -1.57 30.00
C THR A 223 2.70 -0.39 29.10
N PHE A 224 2.50 0.83 29.60
CA PHE A 224 2.79 2.05 28.87
C PHE A 224 3.85 2.87 29.59
N ASP A 225 4.72 3.53 28.83
CA ASP A 225 5.69 4.46 29.39
C ASP A 225 5.01 5.77 29.84
N LYS A 226 5.80 6.64 30.45
CA LYS A 226 5.30 7.94 30.94
C LYS A 226 4.78 8.89 29.84
N TYR A 227 4.98 8.58 28.58
CA TYR A 227 4.50 9.31 27.42
C TYR A 227 3.27 8.65 26.78
N GLY A 228 2.76 7.56 27.37
CA GLY A 228 1.61 6.82 26.87
C GLY A 228 1.89 5.90 25.69
N ARG A 229 3.17 5.54 25.46
CA ARG A 229 3.57 4.63 24.38
C ARG A 229 3.64 3.20 24.92
N PRO A 230 3.33 2.18 24.11
CA PRO A 230 3.50 0.79 24.51
C PRO A 230 4.92 0.52 25.00
N ASN A 231 5.04 -0.22 26.10
CA ASN A 231 6.31 -0.52 26.76
C ASN A 231 6.47 -2.03 26.88
N ASN A 232 7.10 -2.65 25.89
CA ASN A 232 7.49 -4.04 25.95
C ASN A 232 9.02 -4.18 25.94
N SER A 233 9.52 -5.36 26.33
CA SER A 233 10.95 -5.60 26.48
C SER A 233 11.76 -5.45 25.19
N ASN A 234 11.12 -5.58 24.03
CA ASN A 234 11.76 -5.62 22.71
C ASN A 234 11.43 -4.40 21.85
N GLY A 235 10.51 -3.52 22.29
CA GLY A 235 10.04 -2.38 21.48
C GLY A 235 9.12 -2.76 20.33
N GLU A 236 8.73 -4.02 20.19
CA GLU A 236 7.93 -4.57 19.09
C GLU A 236 6.61 -3.81 18.87
N CYS A 237 5.89 -3.48 19.94
CA CYS A 237 4.59 -2.82 19.87
C CYS A 237 4.70 -1.28 19.80
N ARG A 238 5.87 -0.74 19.48
CA ARG A 238 6.14 0.69 19.27
C ARG A 238 6.48 1.05 17.83
N ASP A 239 6.68 0.05 17.01
CA ASP A 239 6.86 0.19 15.57
C ASP A 239 5.47 0.42 14.92
N THR A 240 5.33 1.08 13.86
CA THR A 240 6.22 1.73 12.92
C THR A 240 6.48 3.19 13.36
N ASN A 241 7.72 3.65 13.25
CA ASN A 241 8.03 5.07 13.55
C ASN A 241 7.29 6.00 12.57
N PRO A 242 6.67 7.11 13.02
CA PRO A 242 5.93 8.00 12.13
C PRO A 242 6.80 8.65 11.04
N GLY A 243 8.09 8.88 11.28
CA GLY A 243 9.02 9.34 10.24
C GLY A 243 9.22 8.30 9.15
N THR A 244 9.39 7.03 9.52
CA THR A 244 9.45 5.89 8.59
C THR A 244 8.19 5.79 7.77
N PHE A 245 7.04 5.80 8.42
CA PHE A 245 5.73 5.76 7.74
C PHE A 245 5.57 6.91 6.76
N HIS A 246 5.86 8.15 7.18
CA HIS A 246 5.79 9.33 6.33
C HIS A 246 6.70 9.22 5.08
N VAL A 247 7.94 8.78 5.25
CA VAL A 247 8.90 8.60 4.14
C VAL A 247 8.39 7.55 3.17
N LEU A 248 7.90 6.40 3.63
CA LEU A 248 7.39 5.33 2.77
C LEU A 248 6.12 5.76 2.01
N MET A 249 5.13 6.34 2.71
CA MET A 249 3.91 6.85 2.09
C MET A 249 4.21 7.84 0.96
N THR A 250 5.05 8.83 1.25
CA THR A 250 5.33 9.92 0.31
C THR A 250 6.22 9.50 -0.86
N ASN A 251 7.10 8.52 -0.68
CA ASN A 251 7.92 8.00 -1.77
C ASN A 251 7.14 6.99 -2.63
N TYR A 252 6.49 5.99 -2.03
CA TYR A 252 5.81 4.94 -2.79
C TYR A 252 4.50 5.44 -3.40
N LEU A 253 3.52 5.80 -2.59
CA LEU A 253 2.25 6.32 -3.12
C LEU A 253 2.40 7.70 -3.75
N GLY A 254 3.24 8.57 -3.16
CA GLY A 254 3.36 9.96 -3.59
C GLY A 254 4.18 10.15 -4.85
N LYS A 255 5.39 9.60 -4.91
CA LYS A 255 6.31 9.81 -6.04
C LYS A 255 6.25 8.71 -7.08
N GLN A 256 6.01 7.45 -6.68
CA GLN A 256 6.04 6.30 -7.58
C GLN A 256 4.64 5.84 -7.99
N GLY A 257 3.59 6.18 -7.21
CA GLY A 257 2.23 5.68 -7.44
C GLY A 257 2.12 4.18 -7.20
N GLU A 258 2.99 3.62 -6.36
CA GLU A 258 3.05 2.20 -6.00
C GLU A 258 2.40 1.96 -4.65
N ALA A 259 1.46 1.01 -4.59
CA ALA A 259 0.85 0.54 -3.36
C ALA A 259 1.78 -0.40 -2.59
N PHE A 260 1.63 -0.42 -1.29
CA PHE A 260 2.23 -1.41 -0.40
C PHE A 260 1.23 -1.79 0.69
N VAL A 261 1.59 -2.70 1.57
CA VAL A 261 0.71 -3.23 2.61
C VAL A 261 1.10 -2.66 3.96
N TYR A 262 0.12 -2.36 4.80
CA TYR A 262 0.33 -2.05 6.20
C TYR A 262 -0.56 -2.94 7.08
N ASP A 263 -0.05 -3.31 8.25
CA ASP A 263 -0.89 -3.77 9.31
C ASP A 263 -1.44 -2.54 10.04
N ARG A 264 -2.75 -2.36 10.01
CA ARG A 264 -3.38 -1.15 10.52
C ARG A 264 -3.57 -1.13 12.04
N THR A 265 -3.35 -2.26 12.70
CA THR A 265 -3.51 -2.41 14.16
C THR A 265 -2.14 -2.63 14.80
N TRP A 266 -1.90 -1.98 15.91
CA TRP A 266 -0.63 -2.02 16.65
C TRP A 266 -0.50 -3.24 17.58
N ASP A 267 -1.52 -4.07 17.68
CA ASP A 267 -1.60 -5.24 18.55
C ASP A 267 -1.38 -6.56 17.80
N GLY A 268 -1.55 -7.69 18.47
CA GLY A 268 -1.33 -9.01 17.89
C GLY A 268 -2.35 -9.47 16.85
N GLU A 269 -3.44 -8.72 16.62
CA GLU A 269 -4.34 -8.95 15.49
C GLU A 269 -3.76 -8.34 14.22
N VAL A 270 -3.46 -9.17 13.23
CA VAL A 270 -2.83 -8.72 11.99
C VAL A 270 -3.89 -8.51 10.90
N TRP A 271 -4.04 -7.27 10.47
CA TRP A 271 -4.94 -6.86 9.39
C TRP A 271 -4.15 -6.24 8.23
N ASN A 272 -3.63 -7.11 7.35
CA ASN A 272 -2.88 -6.70 6.18
C ASN A 272 -3.78 -6.04 5.14
N GLN A 273 -3.74 -4.71 5.08
CA GLN A 273 -4.55 -3.93 4.16
C GLN A 273 -3.68 -3.31 3.06
N PRO A 274 -4.05 -3.45 1.78
CA PRO A 274 -3.36 -2.75 0.71
C PRO A 274 -3.71 -1.26 0.74
N LEU A 275 -2.69 -0.40 0.71
CA LEU A 275 -2.84 1.04 0.69
C LEU A 275 -3.32 1.53 -0.67
N ARG A 276 -4.30 2.42 -0.68
CA ARG A 276 -4.79 3.11 -1.87
C ARG A 276 -4.12 4.46 -2.07
N GLY A 277 -4.08 5.27 -1.01
CA GLY A 277 -3.58 6.62 -1.11
C GLY A 277 -3.42 7.32 0.25
N TYR A 278 -2.97 8.57 0.21
CA TYR A 278 -2.88 9.40 1.40
C TYR A 278 -3.06 10.88 1.07
N ARG A 279 -3.39 11.67 2.10
CA ARG A 279 -3.40 13.12 2.06
C ARG A 279 -2.87 13.67 3.38
N ILE A 280 -1.82 14.49 3.32
CA ILE A 280 -1.35 15.28 4.46
C ILE A 280 -2.17 16.56 4.50
N THR A 281 -3.06 16.68 5.49
CA THR A 281 -4.03 17.79 5.60
C THR A 281 -3.52 18.93 6.47
N ALA A 282 -2.52 18.68 7.29
CA ALA A 282 -1.79 19.71 8.03
C ALA A 282 -0.32 19.30 8.18
N MET A 283 0.57 20.29 8.12
CA MET A 283 2.01 20.14 8.34
C MET A 283 2.60 21.47 8.78
N ASP A 284 2.51 21.74 10.09
CA ASP A 284 2.90 23.02 10.68
C ASP A 284 4.19 22.89 11.45
N GLU A 285 5.15 23.80 11.21
CA GLU A 285 6.36 23.89 12.02
C GLU A 285 6.01 24.33 13.44
N VAL A 286 6.45 23.56 14.44
CA VAL A 286 6.15 23.82 15.85
C VAL A 286 7.44 23.97 16.67
N SER A 287 7.35 24.70 17.77
CA SER A 287 8.48 24.82 18.71
C SER A 287 8.69 23.52 19.49
N ALA A 288 9.90 23.31 20.02
CA ALA A 288 10.19 22.17 20.90
C ALA A 288 9.25 22.10 22.12
N LEU A 289 8.91 23.24 22.71
CA LEU A 289 7.94 23.32 23.80
C LEU A 289 6.55 22.84 23.35
N ALA A 290 6.08 23.29 22.19
CA ALA A 290 4.78 22.87 21.66
C ALA A 290 4.76 21.36 21.33
N ALA A 291 5.82 20.84 20.70
CA ALA A 291 5.94 19.41 20.42
C ALA A 291 5.97 18.58 21.71
N ASN A 292 6.79 18.94 22.69
CA ASN A 292 6.83 18.26 23.98
C ASN A 292 5.46 18.26 24.66
N THR A 293 4.73 19.37 24.57
CA THR A 293 3.36 19.49 25.12
C THR A 293 2.39 18.53 24.40
N LEU A 294 2.42 18.51 23.07
CA LEU A 294 1.54 17.64 22.26
C LEU A 294 1.81 16.16 22.48
N ILE A 295 3.08 15.78 22.68
CA ILE A 295 3.46 14.40 22.97
C ILE A 295 3.10 14.02 24.41
N GLY A 296 2.88 15.00 25.30
CA GLY A 296 2.54 14.76 26.70
C GLY A 296 3.75 14.60 27.60
N VAL A 297 4.87 15.30 27.27
CA VAL A 297 6.06 15.32 28.15
C VAL A 297 5.68 15.90 29.51
N PRO A 298 5.88 15.15 30.62
CA PRO A 298 5.55 15.66 31.95
C PRO A 298 6.33 16.93 32.29
N ALA A 299 5.67 17.87 32.98
CA ALA A 299 6.36 19.04 33.50
C ALA A 299 7.39 18.65 34.56
N GLU A 300 8.61 19.18 34.49
CA GLU A 300 9.67 18.96 35.46
C GLU A 300 9.76 20.11 36.45
N GLY A 301 10.07 19.78 37.70
CA GLY A 301 10.00 20.75 38.83
C GLY A 301 8.54 21.03 39.22
N GLY A 302 8.30 21.75 40.26
CA GLY A 302 6.97 21.98 40.83
C GLY A 302 6.58 20.96 41.91
N THR A 303 5.34 21.05 42.38
CA THR A 303 4.83 20.19 43.46
C THR A 303 4.13 18.96 42.88
N THR A 304 4.66 17.80 43.20
CA THR A 304 4.05 16.52 42.79
C THR A 304 3.15 15.97 43.90
N SER A 305 1.98 15.50 43.54
CA SER A 305 1.05 14.78 44.41
C SER A 305 0.43 13.58 43.68
N GLU A 306 -0.05 12.60 44.42
CA GLU A 306 -0.76 11.46 43.86
C GLU A 306 -2.18 11.38 44.43
N LYS A 307 -3.10 10.92 43.58
CA LYS A 307 -4.48 10.58 43.97
C LYS A 307 -4.84 9.25 43.33
N THR A 308 -5.40 8.36 44.13
CA THR A 308 -5.88 7.05 43.68
C THR A 308 -7.39 6.97 43.82
N GLY A 309 -8.02 6.15 43.01
CA GLY A 309 -9.45 5.94 43.08
C GLY A 309 -9.95 4.79 42.22
N THR A 310 -11.26 4.63 42.25
CA THR A 310 -11.97 3.66 41.39
C THR A 310 -13.18 4.38 40.75
N ALA A 311 -13.53 3.98 39.52
CA ALA A 311 -14.76 4.38 38.87
C ALA A 311 -15.50 3.12 38.40
N ALA A 312 -16.79 2.97 38.76
CA ALA A 312 -17.60 1.90 38.22
C ALA A 312 -17.90 2.15 36.74
N GLY A 313 -18.15 1.09 35.96
CA GLY A 313 -18.42 1.19 34.55
C GLY A 313 -19.51 2.20 34.21
N GLY A 314 -19.25 3.13 33.30
CA GLY A 314 -20.12 4.23 32.93
C GLY A 314 -20.28 5.34 33.97
N ALA A 315 -19.66 5.24 35.16
CA ALA A 315 -19.81 6.20 36.24
C ALA A 315 -18.64 7.19 36.33
N TRP A 316 -18.92 8.34 36.95
CA TRP A 316 -17.95 9.39 37.22
C TRP A 316 -17.39 9.30 38.64
N SER A 317 -16.09 9.29 38.76
CA SER A 317 -15.37 9.49 40.00
C SER A 317 -14.82 10.90 40.06
N GLN A 318 -15.36 11.73 40.99
CA GLN A 318 -14.91 13.12 41.20
C GLN A 318 -13.65 13.09 42.08
N VAL A 319 -12.49 13.32 41.49
CA VAL A 319 -11.20 13.20 42.19
C VAL A 319 -10.94 14.43 43.11
N GLY A 320 -11.58 15.55 42.80
CA GLY A 320 -11.48 16.80 43.55
C GLY A 320 -10.69 17.89 42.84
N THR A 321 -10.17 18.83 43.61
CA THR A 321 -9.50 20.03 43.09
C THR A 321 -8.02 20.04 43.37
N ILE A 322 -7.26 20.69 42.50
CA ILE A 322 -5.84 21.00 42.64
C ILE A 322 -5.69 22.53 42.59
N ALA A 323 -4.90 23.05 43.53
CA ALA A 323 -4.51 24.46 43.47
C ALA A 323 -3.48 24.65 42.34
N VAL A 324 -3.69 25.63 41.49
CA VAL A 324 -2.83 25.96 40.34
C VAL A 324 -2.50 27.43 40.30
N THR A 325 -1.42 27.81 39.65
CA THR A 325 -0.99 29.18 39.48
C THR A 325 -1.13 29.61 38.03
N PRO A 326 -1.81 30.74 37.71
CA PRO A 326 -1.91 31.22 36.35
C PRO A 326 -0.57 31.37 35.64
N GLY A 327 -0.50 30.90 34.36
CA GLY A 327 0.72 30.91 33.55
C GLY A 327 1.72 29.79 33.82
N GLN A 328 1.51 28.98 34.88
CA GLN A 328 2.30 27.78 35.14
C GLN A 328 1.65 26.53 34.52
N ASN A 329 2.40 25.45 34.43
CA ASN A 329 1.91 24.21 33.87
C ASN A 329 1.29 23.29 34.95
N LEU A 330 0.25 22.58 34.52
CA LEU A 330 -0.34 21.45 35.24
C LEU A 330 -0.18 20.20 34.37
N SER A 331 0.54 19.21 34.86
CA SER A 331 0.69 17.90 34.21
C SER A 331 0.06 16.82 35.09
N ILE A 332 -0.79 15.99 34.49
CA ILE A 332 -1.45 14.87 35.16
C ILE A 332 -1.23 13.63 34.31
N VAL A 333 -0.60 12.63 34.90
CA VAL A 333 -0.38 11.33 34.29
C VAL A 333 -1.25 10.32 35.03
N MET A 334 -2.14 9.66 34.33
CA MET A 334 -2.98 8.59 34.85
C MET A 334 -2.40 7.23 34.50
N SER A 335 -2.49 6.30 35.43
CA SER A 335 -2.22 4.88 35.29
C SER A 335 -3.24 4.09 36.10
N GLY A 336 -3.38 2.80 35.87
CA GLY A 336 -4.35 1.98 36.61
C GLY A 336 -4.72 0.71 35.87
N ASP A 337 -5.99 0.32 35.96
CA ASP A 337 -6.53 -0.89 35.34
C ASP A 337 -7.93 -0.59 34.77
N GLY A 338 -8.33 -1.32 33.72
CA GLY A 338 -9.55 -1.05 32.97
C GLY A 338 -9.40 0.10 31.98
N ASP A 339 -10.51 0.78 31.66
CA ASP A 339 -10.56 1.88 30.69
C ASP A 339 -11.12 3.17 31.35
N PRO A 340 -10.32 3.83 32.22
CA PRO A 340 -10.71 5.09 32.85
C PRO A 340 -10.31 6.30 31.99
N ASP A 341 -11.26 7.16 31.63
CA ASP A 341 -11.03 8.45 30.97
C ASP A 341 -10.73 9.57 31.96
N LEU A 342 -9.63 10.29 31.78
CA LEU A 342 -9.27 11.47 32.58
C LEU A 342 -9.92 12.74 32.02
N TYR A 343 -10.54 13.50 32.89
CA TYR A 343 -11.08 14.83 32.57
C TYR A 343 -10.51 15.90 33.48
N VAL A 344 -10.06 16.99 32.90
CA VAL A 344 -9.54 18.17 33.60
C VAL A 344 -10.25 19.40 33.14
N LYS A 345 -10.64 20.25 34.08
CA LYS A 345 -11.24 21.55 33.80
C LYS A 345 -10.81 22.60 34.78
N PHE A 346 -10.50 23.79 34.32
CA PHE A 346 -10.22 24.94 35.19
C PHE A 346 -11.51 25.64 35.64
N GLY A 347 -11.55 25.99 36.93
CA GLY A 347 -12.61 26.79 37.51
C GLY A 347 -13.97 26.12 37.71
N ALA A 348 -14.19 24.92 37.19
CA ALA A 348 -15.44 24.18 37.34
C ALA A 348 -15.25 22.67 37.19
N GLN A 349 -16.22 21.86 37.64
CA GLN A 349 -16.23 20.42 37.42
C GLN A 349 -16.29 20.06 35.93
N PRO A 350 -15.47 19.12 35.45
CA PRO A 350 -15.58 18.60 34.08
C PRO A 350 -16.85 17.75 33.89
N SER A 351 -17.31 17.69 32.64
CA SER A 351 -18.39 16.82 32.20
C SER A 351 -18.03 16.24 30.82
N ALA A 352 -18.82 15.30 30.32
CA ALA A 352 -18.60 14.65 29.02
C ALA A 352 -18.51 15.66 27.84
N SER A 353 -19.16 16.85 27.98
CA SER A 353 -19.19 17.92 26.97
C SER A 353 -18.45 19.20 27.37
N SER A 354 -17.84 19.24 28.57
CA SER A 354 -17.20 20.47 29.09
C SER A 354 -15.95 20.13 29.89
N TYR A 355 -14.80 20.25 29.25
CA TYR A 355 -13.47 19.99 29.80
C TYR A 355 -12.44 20.89 29.10
N ASP A 356 -11.26 21.04 29.69
CA ASP A 356 -10.12 21.71 29.08
C ASP A 356 -9.08 20.69 28.59
N CYS A 357 -9.09 19.49 29.16
CA CYS A 357 -8.31 18.33 28.66
C CYS A 357 -9.11 17.02 28.91
N ARG A 358 -9.16 16.21 27.90
CA ARG A 358 -9.62 14.82 27.91
C ARG A 358 -8.83 14.06 26.86
N PRO A 359 -7.84 13.25 27.21
CA PRO A 359 -7.03 12.49 26.26
C PRO A 359 -7.84 11.50 25.44
N TYR A 360 -8.79 10.79 26.07
CA TYR A 360 -9.69 9.83 25.43
C TYR A 360 -8.94 8.68 24.76
N GLU A 361 -7.98 8.13 25.49
CA GLU A 361 -7.21 6.98 25.06
C GLU A 361 -7.87 5.67 25.56
N THR A 362 -7.73 4.57 24.83
CA THR A 362 -8.18 3.26 25.31
C THR A 362 -7.24 2.78 26.42
N GLY A 363 -7.81 2.38 27.59
CA GLY A 363 -7.06 1.92 28.75
C GLY A 363 -6.62 3.05 29.70
N PRO A 364 -5.88 2.70 30.77
CA PRO A 364 -5.70 3.62 31.93
C PRO A 364 -4.56 4.63 31.75
N ALA A 365 -3.76 4.54 30.70
CA ALA A 365 -2.59 5.40 30.54
C ALA A 365 -2.96 6.68 29.79
N GLU A 366 -3.31 7.72 30.53
CA GLU A 366 -3.68 9.01 29.97
C GLU A 366 -2.85 10.16 30.53
N THR A 367 -2.63 11.20 29.75
CA THR A 367 -1.84 12.36 30.14
C THR A 367 -2.52 13.66 29.73
N CYS A 368 -2.73 14.53 30.70
CA CYS A 368 -3.12 15.93 30.49
C CYS A 368 -1.96 16.85 30.85
N THR A 369 -1.52 17.68 29.91
CA THR A 369 -0.54 18.74 30.16
C THR A 369 -1.09 20.07 29.66
N LEU A 370 -1.31 20.99 30.59
CA LEU A 370 -2.03 22.24 30.36
C LEU A 370 -1.24 23.44 30.94
N THR A 371 -1.25 24.56 30.22
CA THR A 371 -0.88 25.85 30.82
C THR A 371 -2.10 26.45 31.51
N VAL A 372 -1.96 26.82 32.77
CA VAL A 372 -3.06 27.37 33.58
C VAL A 372 -3.47 28.73 33.00
N PRO A 373 -4.73 28.93 32.58
CA PRO A 373 -5.21 30.18 32.03
C PRO A 373 -5.14 31.33 33.04
N ALA A 374 -5.07 32.57 32.55
CA ALA A 374 -5.11 33.75 33.38
C ALA A 374 -6.39 33.79 34.24
N GLY A 375 -6.21 34.05 35.53
CA GLY A 375 -7.32 34.16 36.50
C GLY A 375 -7.79 32.79 37.05
N GLN A 376 -7.29 31.66 36.60
CA GLN A 376 -7.65 30.35 37.13
C GLN A 376 -6.68 29.95 38.26
N THR A 377 -7.26 29.60 39.41
CA THR A 377 -6.49 29.18 40.62
C THR A 377 -6.79 27.74 41.07
N GLN A 378 -7.74 27.09 40.42
CA GLN A 378 -8.14 25.73 40.69
C GLN A 378 -8.37 24.91 39.41
N ALA A 379 -7.87 23.69 39.34
CA ALA A 379 -8.22 22.68 38.38
C ALA A 379 -9.05 21.59 39.04
N PHE A 380 -10.14 21.20 38.41
CA PHE A 380 -11.03 20.11 38.82
C PHE A 380 -10.73 18.87 38.01
N LEU A 381 -10.60 17.74 38.70
CA LEU A 381 -10.26 16.44 38.12
C LEU A 381 -11.43 15.48 38.31
N ALA A 382 -11.74 14.76 37.28
CA ALA A 382 -12.68 13.65 37.31
C ALA A 382 -12.18 12.51 36.41
N VAL A 383 -12.59 11.30 36.73
CA VAL A 383 -12.34 10.10 35.93
C VAL A 383 -13.67 9.44 35.63
N ASN A 384 -13.91 9.09 34.38
CA ASN A 384 -15.07 8.33 33.94
C ASN A 384 -14.60 6.96 33.45
N ALA A 385 -15.15 5.87 33.97
CA ALA A 385 -14.85 4.55 33.44
C ALA A 385 -15.68 4.25 32.20
N TYR A 386 -15.01 3.94 31.09
CA TYR A 386 -15.68 3.52 29.86
C TYR A 386 -16.15 2.06 29.97
N GLY A 387 -17.24 1.71 29.30
CA GLY A 387 -17.77 0.34 29.31
C GLY A 387 -18.56 0.00 30.58
N ASN A 388 -18.59 -1.30 30.94
CA ASN A 388 -19.36 -1.83 32.04
C ASN A 388 -18.49 -2.28 33.25
N ASP A 389 -17.18 -2.29 33.10
CA ASP A 389 -16.25 -2.79 34.10
C ASP A 389 -15.79 -1.67 35.05
N THR A 390 -15.42 -2.04 36.28
CA THR A 390 -14.86 -1.09 37.23
C THR A 390 -13.40 -0.87 36.90
N ALA A 391 -13.02 0.40 36.65
CA ALA A 391 -11.64 0.80 36.46
C ALA A 391 -11.01 1.31 37.73
N THR A 392 -9.71 1.06 37.90
CA THR A 392 -8.88 1.65 38.97
C THR A 392 -7.95 2.69 38.34
N PHE A 393 -7.62 3.74 39.07
CA PHE A 393 -6.69 4.75 38.60
C PHE A 393 -5.78 5.33 39.67
N THR A 394 -4.60 5.75 39.23
CA THR A 394 -3.64 6.55 40.00
C THR A 394 -3.29 7.78 39.16
N LEU A 395 -3.55 8.97 39.68
CA LEU A 395 -3.19 10.25 39.07
C LEU A 395 -1.91 10.78 39.71
N LYS A 396 -0.83 10.85 38.96
CA LYS A 396 0.39 11.59 39.33
C LYS A 396 0.26 13.02 38.82
N ILE A 397 0.14 13.98 39.71
CA ILE A 397 -0.17 15.38 39.42
C ILE A 397 1.06 16.23 39.72
N THR A 398 1.55 17.00 38.73
CA THR A 398 2.63 17.96 38.89
C THR A 398 2.12 19.36 38.59
N ALA A 399 2.02 20.20 39.61
CA ALA A 399 1.57 21.58 39.49
C ALA A 399 2.77 22.55 39.64
N GLY A 400 2.84 23.54 38.75
CA GLY A 400 3.90 24.56 38.78
C GLY A 400 5.23 24.14 38.13
N GLY A 401 5.30 22.95 37.56
CA GLY A 401 6.45 22.49 36.80
C GLY A 401 6.58 23.20 35.45
N GLN A 402 7.72 22.99 34.81
CA GLN A 402 7.98 23.50 33.45
C GLN A 402 8.17 22.34 32.47
N ILE A 403 7.45 22.38 31.34
CA ILE A 403 7.74 21.46 30.24
C ILE A 403 9.08 21.88 29.65
N PRO A 404 9.99 20.95 29.35
CA PRO A 404 11.26 21.27 28.74
C PRO A 404 11.09 22.11 27.46
N THR A 405 11.83 23.21 27.37
CA THR A 405 11.85 24.08 26.18
C THR A 405 12.74 23.53 25.05
N THR A 406 13.57 22.52 25.36
CA THR A 406 14.34 21.75 24.40
C THR A 406 13.58 20.46 24.07
N TYR A 407 13.63 20.04 22.81
CA TYR A 407 13.03 18.77 22.42
C TYR A 407 13.74 17.58 23.09
N VAL A 408 12.98 16.65 23.65
CA VAL A 408 13.56 15.62 24.55
C VAL A 408 13.74 14.25 23.89
N PHE A 409 13.16 14.02 22.69
CA PHE A 409 13.14 12.69 22.08
C PHE A 409 14.32 12.46 21.14
N ASN A 410 14.58 13.34 20.21
CA ASN A 410 15.63 13.17 19.20
C ASN A 410 16.55 14.40 19.14
N ALA A 411 17.78 14.23 19.58
CA ALA A 411 18.78 15.31 19.58
C ALA A 411 19.24 15.76 18.18
N ASN A 412 18.97 14.95 17.15
CA ASN A 412 19.27 15.27 15.76
C ASN A 412 18.18 16.12 15.09
N ALA A 413 17.02 16.25 15.72
CA ALA A 413 15.93 17.08 15.22
C ALA A 413 16.25 18.56 15.38
N ALA A 414 16.41 19.26 14.27
CA ALA A 414 16.60 20.72 14.22
C ALA A 414 15.27 21.46 14.00
N LYS A 415 14.31 20.82 13.35
CA LYS A 415 12.95 21.30 13.11
C LYS A 415 11.95 20.21 13.43
N LEU A 416 10.78 20.64 13.88
CA LEU A 416 9.67 19.78 14.26
C LEU A 416 8.42 20.23 13.51
N TYR A 417 7.72 19.29 12.89
CA TYR A 417 6.44 19.57 12.24
C TYR A 417 5.35 18.74 12.90
N ARG A 418 4.26 19.39 13.28
CA ARG A 418 3.02 18.67 13.57
C ARG A 418 2.38 18.30 12.24
N ALA A 419 2.22 17.03 12.00
CA ALA A 419 1.60 16.51 10.79
C ALA A 419 0.29 15.79 11.09
N HIS A 420 -0.65 15.90 10.16
CA HIS A 420 -1.88 15.14 10.12
C HIS A 420 -2.00 14.48 8.75
N MET A 421 -2.11 13.14 8.72
CA MET A 421 -2.22 12.36 7.49
C MET A 421 -3.49 11.52 7.52
N ASP A 422 -4.34 11.70 6.52
CA ASP A 422 -5.43 10.79 6.20
C ASP A 422 -4.88 9.72 5.25
N VAL A 423 -5.16 8.44 5.51
CA VAL A 423 -4.65 7.29 4.77
C VAL A 423 -5.82 6.45 4.28
N ASP A 424 -5.93 6.30 2.98
CA ASP A 424 -6.96 5.50 2.34
C ASP A 424 -6.43 4.09 2.04
N TYR A 425 -7.18 3.07 2.46
CA TYR A 425 -6.85 1.66 2.25
C TYR A 425 -8.06 0.88 1.71
N ILE A 426 -7.79 -0.27 1.10
CA ILE A 426 -8.84 -1.17 0.60
C ILE A 426 -9.12 -2.23 1.67
N SER A 427 -10.39 -2.35 2.03
CA SER A 427 -10.87 -3.39 2.93
C SER A 427 -11.29 -4.66 2.20
N GLU A 428 -11.53 -5.72 2.98
CA GLU A 428 -12.02 -6.98 2.46
C GLU A 428 -13.46 -6.87 1.94
N SER A 429 -13.73 -7.63 0.88
CA SER A 429 -15.10 -7.92 0.45
C SER A 429 -15.62 -9.21 1.08
N ALA A 430 -16.95 -9.34 1.20
CA ALA A 430 -17.55 -10.60 1.63
C ALA A 430 -17.23 -11.73 0.62
N ALA A 431 -16.99 -12.96 1.12
CA ALA A 431 -16.74 -14.12 0.25
C ALA A 431 -17.85 -14.37 -0.77
N SER A 432 -19.09 -14.01 -0.45
CA SER A 432 -20.24 -14.13 -1.35
C SER A 432 -20.30 -13.06 -2.46
N THR A 433 -19.42 -12.06 -2.42
CA THR A 433 -19.38 -10.99 -3.43
C THR A 433 -18.70 -11.51 -4.69
N ASP A 434 -19.42 -11.53 -5.81
CA ASP A 434 -18.87 -11.92 -7.12
C ASP A 434 -18.69 -10.71 -8.04
N GLY A 435 -17.83 -10.86 -9.02
CA GLY A 435 -17.60 -9.87 -10.06
C GLY A 435 -16.40 -8.95 -9.82
N ASN A 436 -16.13 -8.14 -10.84
CA ASN A 436 -15.15 -7.05 -10.77
C ASN A 436 -15.74 -5.89 -9.96
N LEU A 437 -15.01 -5.45 -8.94
CA LEU A 437 -15.47 -4.42 -8.00
C LEU A 437 -14.85 -3.03 -8.31
N GLY A 438 -14.09 -2.91 -9.39
CA GLY A 438 -13.39 -1.66 -9.74
C GLY A 438 -14.31 -0.44 -9.81
N ALA A 439 -15.53 -0.60 -10.38
CA ALA A 439 -16.51 0.48 -10.45
C ALA A 439 -17.12 0.88 -9.09
N SER A 440 -16.99 0.03 -8.08
CA SER A 440 -17.49 0.25 -6.71
C SER A 440 -16.38 0.24 -5.67
N ILE A 441 -15.12 0.39 -6.07
CA ILE A 441 -13.96 0.29 -5.18
C ILE A 441 -14.01 1.31 -4.04
N ASP A 442 -14.66 2.44 -4.24
CA ASP A 442 -14.84 3.46 -3.20
C ASP A 442 -15.69 2.95 -2.03
N THR A 443 -16.56 1.95 -2.25
CA THR A 443 -17.32 1.30 -1.16
C THR A 443 -16.44 0.48 -0.23
N TYR A 444 -15.30 0.00 -0.74
CA TYR A 444 -14.31 -0.77 0.00
C TYR A 444 -13.11 0.07 0.43
N THR A 445 -13.11 1.35 0.11
CA THR A 445 -12.08 2.28 0.56
C THR A 445 -12.46 2.84 1.91
N HIS A 446 -11.60 2.61 2.89
CA HIS A 446 -11.72 3.16 4.24
C HIS A 446 -10.55 4.09 4.53
N GLN A 447 -10.70 4.92 5.56
CA GLN A 447 -9.72 5.92 5.91
C GLN A 447 -9.32 5.79 7.37
N ASP A 448 -8.01 5.72 7.61
CA ASP A 448 -7.40 5.91 8.92
C ASP A 448 -6.79 7.31 9.01
N ARG A 449 -6.64 7.81 10.24
CA ARG A 449 -6.08 9.13 10.55
C ARG A 449 -4.92 9.01 11.49
N TYR A 450 -3.84 9.69 11.14
CA TYR A 450 -2.61 9.69 11.93
C TYR A 450 -2.17 11.11 12.24
N ASP A 451 -1.98 11.37 13.54
CA ASP A 451 -1.40 12.61 14.07
C ASP A 451 -0.01 12.30 14.64
N TYR A 452 0.98 13.09 14.26
CA TYR A 452 2.36 12.87 14.73
C TYR A 452 3.21 14.14 14.67
N ILE A 453 4.32 14.13 15.40
CA ILE A 453 5.43 15.04 15.22
C ILE A 453 6.42 14.40 14.24
N LEU A 454 6.78 15.13 13.21
CA LEU A 454 7.83 14.74 12.27
C LEU A 454 9.13 15.45 12.68
N GLU A 455 10.20 14.71 12.83
CA GLU A 455 11.52 15.17 13.23
C GLU A 455 12.42 15.36 12.01
N VAL A 456 12.96 16.56 11.86
CA VAL A 456 13.72 16.95 10.67
C VAL A 456 15.06 17.55 11.09
N ASP A 457 16.14 17.10 10.45
CA ASP A 457 17.50 17.59 10.71
C ASP A 457 17.76 18.99 10.11
N SER A 458 18.96 19.52 10.33
CA SER A 458 19.38 20.84 9.82
C SER A 458 19.49 20.89 8.29
N ALA A 459 19.55 19.74 7.60
CA ALA A 459 19.56 19.62 6.14
C ALA A 459 18.15 19.48 5.54
N GLY A 460 17.11 19.50 6.37
CA GLY A 460 15.72 19.34 5.97
C GLY A 460 15.29 17.88 5.74
N LYS A 461 16.08 16.90 6.21
CA LYS A 461 15.76 15.49 6.09
C LYS A 461 15.01 14.99 7.31
N ILE A 462 14.02 14.16 7.08
CA ILE A 462 13.31 13.42 8.12
C ILE A 462 14.29 12.45 8.79
N VAL A 463 14.30 12.47 10.13
CA VAL A 463 15.18 11.65 10.96
C VAL A 463 14.43 10.88 12.04
N GLY A 464 13.11 10.92 12.03
CA GLY A 464 12.23 10.23 12.96
C GLY A 464 10.91 10.94 13.15
N GLY A 465 10.20 10.59 14.22
CA GLY A 465 8.95 11.21 14.63
C GLY A 465 8.38 10.57 15.88
N GLU A 466 7.28 11.16 16.39
CA GLU A 466 6.55 10.69 17.57
C GLU A 466 5.05 10.73 17.30
N TRP A 467 4.32 9.63 17.56
CA TRP A 467 2.88 9.58 17.44
C TRP A 467 2.19 10.48 18.47
N LEU A 468 1.07 11.07 18.10
CA LEU A 468 0.27 11.95 18.95
C LEU A 468 -1.12 11.37 19.24
N GLY A 469 -1.64 11.66 20.42
CA GLY A 469 -3.02 11.37 20.81
C GLY A 469 -3.37 9.90 20.56
N ALA A 470 -4.48 9.63 19.91
CA ALA A 470 -4.96 8.30 19.59
C ALA A 470 -3.99 7.50 18.69
N SER A 471 -3.18 8.19 17.88
CA SER A 471 -2.21 7.51 17.00
C SER A 471 -1.08 6.81 17.77
N LYS A 472 -0.88 7.09 19.06
CA LYS A 472 0.05 6.33 19.91
C LYS A 472 -0.33 4.85 20.06
N ARG A 473 -1.61 4.53 19.88
CA ARG A 473 -2.19 3.18 20.00
C ARG A 473 -2.95 2.73 18.77
N ARG A 474 -3.05 3.59 17.76
CA ARG A 474 -3.73 3.32 16.50
C ARG A 474 -2.80 3.67 15.34
N HIS A 475 -1.54 3.25 15.45
CA HIS A 475 -0.55 3.37 14.38
C HIS A 475 -0.38 2.01 13.70
N PRO A 476 0.20 1.98 12.49
CA PRO A 476 0.56 0.73 11.85
C PRO A 476 1.58 -0.04 12.68
N ASP A 477 1.35 -1.34 12.89
CA ASP A 477 2.32 -2.21 13.55
C ASP A 477 3.55 -2.38 12.65
N PHE A 478 3.34 -2.78 11.41
CA PHE A 478 4.38 -2.92 10.41
C PHE A 478 3.89 -2.59 9.01
N VAL A 479 4.83 -2.41 8.11
CA VAL A 479 4.58 -2.20 6.68
C VAL A 479 5.44 -3.13 5.83
N TRP A 480 4.95 -3.56 4.68
CA TRP A 480 5.71 -4.43 3.79
C TRP A 480 5.36 -4.23 2.32
N LEU A 481 6.36 -4.41 1.47
CA LEU A 481 6.26 -4.26 0.03
C LEU A 481 6.24 -5.63 -0.64
N PRO A 482 5.16 -6.04 -1.32
CA PRO A 482 5.14 -7.24 -2.13
C PRO A 482 6.00 -7.04 -3.38
N ILE A 483 6.87 -8.00 -3.67
CA ILE A 483 7.76 -7.95 -4.85
C ILE A 483 7.22 -8.82 -5.97
N ARG A 484 6.95 -10.10 -5.67
CA ARG A 484 6.43 -11.08 -6.63
C ARG A 484 5.91 -12.34 -5.92
N ALA A 485 5.05 -13.08 -6.58
CA ALA A 485 4.69 -14.41 -6.10
C ALA A 485 5.92 -15.34 -6.19
N ALA A 486 6.37 -15.87 -5.04
CA ALA A 486 7.56 -16.73 -4.99
C ALA A 486 7.24 -18.21 -5.20
N ALA A 487 6.05 -18.65 -4.79
CA ALA A 487 5.69 -20.07 -4.88
C ALA A 487 5.23 -20.45 -6.29
N THR A 488 5.82 -21.48 -6.85
CA THR A 488 5.35 -22.09 -8.10
C THR A 488 4.14 -23.01 -7.88
N THR A 489 4.05 -23.61 -6.68
CA THR A 489 2.91 -24.42 -6.25
C THR A 489 2.59 -24.21 -4.77
N VAL A 490 1.30 -24.27 -4.42
CA VAL A 490 0.80 -24.15 -3.04
C VAL A 490 -0.11 -25.32 -2.68
N ALA A 491 -0.68 -25.33 -1.48
CA ALA A 491 -1.54 -26.39 -0.98
C ALA A 491 -0.87 -27.79 -1.12
N GLY A 492 0.42 -27.90 -0.68
CA GLY A 492 1.17 -29.14 -0.76
C GLY A 492 1.49 -29.59 -2.21
N GLY A 493 1.66 -28.64 -3.12
CA GLY A 493 1.96 -28.91 -4.53
C GLY A 493 0.72 -29.20 -5.39
N LYS A 494 -0.49 -28.96 -4.86
CA LYS A 494 -1.75 -29.27 -5.57
C LYS A 494 -2.21 -28.17 -6.51
N ILE A 495 -1.90 -26.90 -6.22
CA ILE A 495 -2.32 -25.74 -7.01
C ILE A 495 -1.07 -25.06 -7.57
N SER A 496 -1.04 -24.91 -8.90
CA SER A 496 0.06 -24.29 -9.63
C SER A 496 -0.22 -22.82 -9.89
N TYR A 497 0.75 -21.94 -9.63
CA TYR A 497 0.69 -20.53 -10.01
C TYR A 497 0.43 -20.35 -11.52
N ALA A 498 1.14 -21.09 -12.36
CA ALA A 498 1.00 -21.01 -13.82
C ALA A 498 -0.42 -21.33 -14.29
N ASN A 499 -1.07 -22.35 -13.71
CA ASN A 499 -2.46 -22.71 -14.04
C ASN A 499 -3.44 -21.61 -13.61
N VAL A 500 -3.26 -21.07 -12.41
CA VAL A 500 -4.11 -19.98 -11.90
C VAL A 500 -3.90 -18.71 -12.74
N LYS A 501 -2.65 -18.38 -13.07
CA LYS A 501 -2.30 -17.24 -13.92
C LYS A 501 -2.93 -17.36 -15.30
N MET A 502 -2.97 -18.56 -15.89
CA MET A 502 -3.63 -18.79 -17.18
C MET A 502 -5.14 -18.51 -17.13
N ILE A 503 -5.85 -18.98 -16.08
CA ILE A 503 -7.27 -18.66 -15.89
C ILE A 503 -7.44 -17.14 -15.69
N TYR A 504 -6.58 -16.52 -14.88
CA TYR A 504 -6.60 -15.09 -14.64
C TYR A 504 -6.42 -14.29 -15.94
N ASP A 505 -5.46 -14.66 -16.77
CA ASP A 505 -5.20 -13.96 -18.03
C ASP A 505 -6.38 -14.06 -18.99
N GLN A 506 -7.06 -15.21 -19.04
CA GLN A 506 -8.31 -15.35 -19.79
C GLN A 506 -9.43 -14.47 -19.23
N SER A 507 -9.51 -14.28 -17.91
CA SER A 507 -10.48 -13.39 -17.28
C SER A 507 -10.24 -11.92 -17.62
N ARG A 508 -9.00 -11.53 -17.93
CA ARG A 508 -8.63 -10.17 -18.34
C ARG A 508 -8.82 -9.90 -19.83
N GLN A 509 -9.05 -10.94 -20.63
CA GLN A 509 -9.32 -10.81 -22.06
C GLN A 509 -10.77 -10.40 -22.25
N GLN A 510 -11.02 -9.26 -22.87
CA GLN A 510 -12.35 -8.69 -23.07
C GLN A 510 -13.26 -9.67 -23.82
N GLY A 511 -14.42 -9.97 -23.24
CA GLY A 511 -15.36 -10.97 -23.72
C GLY A 511 -15.83 -10.73 -25.14
N GLY A 512 -15.34 -11.56 -26.07
CA GLY A 512 -15.90 -11.80 -27.37
C GLY A 512 -16.18 -13.30 -27.46
N GLY A 513 -17.44 -13.69 -27.39
CA GLY A 513 -17.83 -15.10 -27.54
C GLY A 513 -17.32 -15.66 -28.86
N GLY A 514 -16.60 -16.79 -28.80
CA GLY A 514 -16.29 -17.64 -29.93
C GLY A 514 -14.84 -17.54 -30.45
N GLY A 515 -14.00 -18.47 -30.00
CA GLY A 515 -12.96 -19.09 -30.80
C GLY A 515 -11.91 -18.21 -31.48
N GLY A 516 -10.90 -17.82 -30.73
CA GLY A 516 -9.70 -17.22 -31.30
C GLY A 516 -8.56 -17.28 -30.26
N GLY A 517 -7.98 -18.48 -30.06
CA GLY A 517 -6.85 -18.68 -29.17
C GLY A 517 -5.61 -17.95 -29.67
N GLY A 518 -5.30 -16.80 -29.08
CA GLY A 518 -3.93 -16.27 -29.17
C GLY A 518 -3.02 -17.19 -28.35
N THR A 519 -1.86 -17.53 -28.90
CA THR A 519 -0.87 -18.36 -28.19
C THR A 519 -0.27 -17.52 -27.06
N VAL A 520 -0.34 -18.03 -25.83
CA VAL A 520 0.40 -17.43 -24.71
C VAL A 520 1.86 -17.86 -24.85
N HIS A 521 2.75 -16.91 -24.86
CA HIS A 521 4.20 -17.10 -24.87
C HIS A 521 4.75 -16.78 -23.48
N ASP A 522 5.62 -17.63 -23.02
CA ASP A 522 6.44 -17.48 -21.84
C ASP A 522 7.91 -17.66 -22.28
N VAL A 523 8.63 -16.57 -22.37
CA VAL A 523 9.97 -16.53 -22.95
C VAL A 523 10.98 -16.25 -21.86
N ASP A 524 11.84 -17.21 -21.59
CA ASP A 524 12.94 -17.06 -20.65
C ASP A 524 14.26 -16.83 -21.39
N GLU A 525 14.93 -15.74 -21.05
CA GLU A 525 16.23 -15.36 -21.55
C GLU A 525 17.21 -15.19 -20.37
N THR A 526 18.44 -15.64 -20.56
CA THR A 526 19.50 -15.44 -19.56
C THR A 526 20.71 -14.79 -20.22
N GLY A 527 21.48 -14.04 -19.44
CA GLY A 527 22.65 -13.41 -20.00
C GLY A 527 23.49 -12.63 -19.01
N THR A 528 24.53 -12.01 -19.54
CA THR A 528 25.34 -11.02 -18.84
C THR A 528 25.37 -9.73 -19.64
N VAL A 529 25.38 -8.59 -18.96
CA VAL A 529 25.49 -7.28 -19.56
C VAL A 529 26.57 -6.48 -18.85
N ALA A 530 27.50 -5.88 -19.62
CA ALA A 530 28.53 -5.01 -19.09
C ALA A 530 28.00 -3.58 -18.91
N LYS A 531 28.70 -2.75 -18.15
CA LYS A 531 28.30 -1.36 -17.91
C LYS A 531 28.05 -0.61 -19.23
N SER A 532 26.92 0.07 -19.29
CA SER A 532 26.40 0.83 -20.46
C SER A 532 26.18 -0.01 -21.74
N ALA A 533 26.36 -1.33 -21.67
CA ALA A 533 25.99 -2.22 -22.76
C ALA A 533 24.48 -2.51 -22.75
N TRP A 534 23.95 -2.91 -23.91
CA TRP A 534 22.55 -3.25 -24.08
C TRP A 534 22.39 -4.68 -24.59
N LYS A 535 21.38 -5.38 -24.11
CA LYS A 535 20.79 -6.54 -24.76
C LYS A 535 19.34 -6.22 -25.10
N GLN A 536 18.95 -6.50 -26.35
CA GLN A 536 17.63 -6.18 -26.89
C GLN A 536 16.90 -7.46 -27.27
N TYR A 537 15.61 -7.53 -26.95
CA TYR A 537 14.74 -8.67 -27.13
C TYR A 537 13.43 -8.25 -27.81
N GLY A 538 12.78 -9.18 -28.50
CA GLY A 538 11.58 -8.95 -29.28
C GLY A 538 11.88 -8.85 -30.79
N PRO A 539 10.92 -8.44 -31.66
CA PRO A 539 9.60 -7.92 -31.30
C PRO A 539 8.66 -8.97 -30.70
N TYR A 540 7.85 -8.55 -29.75
CA TYR A 540 6.75 -9.31 -29.18
C TYR A 540 5.42 -8.68 -29.62
N ASN A 541 4.60 -9.41 -30.38
CA ASN A 541 3.32 -8.90 -30.88
C ASN A 541 2.20 -9.18 -29.89
N VAL A 542 1.91 -8.22 -29.04
CA VAL A 542 0.95 -8.35 -27.96
C VAL A 542 -0.46 -8.17 -28.48
N ALA A 543 -1.34 -9.14 -28.22
CA ALA A 543 -2.74 -9.11 -28.63
C ALA A 543 -3.50 -7.94 -28.00
N SER A 544 -4.56 -7.49 -28.68
CA SER A 544 -5.45 -6.44 -28.14
C SER A 544 -6.06 -6.87 -26.80
N GLY A 545 -6.02 -5.99 -25.81
CA GLY A 545 -6.59 -6.24 -24.49
C GLY A 545 -5.78 -7.21 -23.59
N THR A 546 -4.63 -7.70 -24.07
CA THR A 546 -3.72 -8.51 -23.26
C THR A 546 -2.51 -7.69 -22.81
N THR A 547 -1.82 -8.15 -21.78
CA THR A 547 -0.65 -7.48 -21.21
C THR A 547 0.61 -8.30 -21.49
N LEU A 548 1.66 -7.64 -22.00
CA LEU A 548 3.01 -8.16 -21.90
C LEU A 548 3.56 -7.79 -20.54
N THR A 549 4.12 -8.77 -19.83
CA THR A 549 4.88 -8.55 -18.60
C THR A 549 6.33 -9.01 -18.83
N ALA A 550 7.27 -8.12 -18.60
CA ALA A 550 8.69 -8.39 -18.60
C ALA A 550 9.23 -8.31 -17.17
N THR A 551 9.83 -9.39 -16.68
CA THR A 551 10.43 -9.47 -15.34
C THR A 551 11.91 -9.75 -15.47
N LEU A 552 12.73 -8.88 -14.94
CA LEU A 552 14.18 -9.03 -14.86
C LEU A 552 14.59 -9.41 -13.44
N THR A 553 15.48 -10.36 -13.30
CA THR A 553 16.12 -10.75 -12.03
C THR A 553 17.60 -10.99 -12.24
N GLY A 554 18.43 -10.80 -11.23
CA GLY A 554 19.85 -11.04 -11.40
C GLY A 554 20.74 -10.51 -10.29
N ASP A 555 22.06 -10.64 -10.51
CA ASP A 555 23.06 -10.06 -9.63
C ASP A 555 23.39 -8.60 -10.02
N ASN A 556 24.05 -7.89 -9.13
CA ASN A 556 24.52 -6.53 -9.32
C ASN A 556 23.39 -5.54 -9.74
N ASP A 557 23.56 -4.79 -10.85
CA ASP A 557 22.64 -3.74 -11.24
C ASP A 557 22.51 -3.69 -12.77
N ALA A 558 21.39 -4.25 -13.27
CA ALA A 558 20.97 -4.18 -14.65
C ALA A 558 19.55 -3.62 -14.75
N ASP A 559 19.35 -2.59 -15.52
CA ASP A 559 18.09 -1.88 -15.71
C ASP A 559 17.23 -2.51 -16.81
N LEU A 560 15.94 -2.69 -16.54
CA LEU A 560 14.92 -3.10 -17.50
C LEU A 560 14.30 -1.91 -18.22
N TYR A 561 14.21 -1.98 -19.52
CA TYR A 561 13.52 -1.01 -20.37
C TYR A 561 12.54 -1.72 -21.29
N VAL A 562 11.34 -1.19 -21.42
CA VAL A 562 10.34 -1.73 -22.34
C VAL A 562 9.76 -0.60 -23.21
N ARG A 563 9.60 -0.85 -24.51
CA ARG A 563 9.10 0.14 -25.45
C ARG A 563 8.19 -0.46 -26.51
N LYS A 564 7.16 0.30 -26.87
CA LYS A 564 6.26 0.02 -28.00
C LYS A 564 6.88 0.48 -29.33
N GLY A 565 6.75 -0.33 -30.35
CA GLY A 565 7.05 0.03 -31.73
C GLY A 565 8.52 0.07 -32.13
N ALA A 566 9.46 0.12 -31.16
CA ALA A 566 10.89 0.17 -31.43
C ALA A 566 11.70 -0.32 -30.22
N ALA A 567 12.96 -0.69 -30.42
CA ALA A 567 13.87 -1.03 -29.35
C ALA A 567 14.05 0.15 -28.37
N PRO A 568 14.02 -0.10 -27.03
CA PRO A 568 14.21 0.95 -26.05
C PRO A 568 15.65 1.47 -26.03
N THR A 569 15.79 2.72 -25.61
CA THR A 569 17.08 3.37 -25.35
C THR A 569 17.03 4.11 -24.02
N ALA A 570 18.16 4.56 -23.52
CA ALA A 570 18.21 5.33 -22.26
C ALA A 570 17.32 6.60 -22.26
N ALA A 571 17.02 7.15 -23.44
CA ALA A 571 16.21 8.36 -23.62
C ALA A 571 14.78 8.08 -24.14
N ALA A 572 14.46 6.82 -24.54
CA ALA A 572 13.18 6.50 -25.17
C ALA A 572 12.70 5.11 -24.74
N TYR A 573 11.72 5.09 -23.88
CA TYR A 573 11.07 3.91 -23.29
C TYR A 573 9.64 4.26 -22.90
N ASP A 574 8.77 3.26 -22.78
CA ASP A 574 7.41 3.40 -22.24
C ASP A 574 7.35 2.92 -20.76
N CYS A 575 8.26 2.03 -20.37
CA CYS A 575 8.41 1.57 -18.99
C CYS A 575 9.90 1.39 -18.66
N ARG A 576 10.32 1.90 -17.51
CA ARG A 576 11.63 1.70 -16.89
C ARG A 576 11.47 1.81 -15.38
N PRO A 577 11.55 0.74 -14.61
CA PRO A 577 11.37 0.77 -13.15
C PRO A 577 12.45 1.56 -12.42
N TYR A 578 13.70 1.54 -12.92
CA TYR A 578 14.83 2.31 -12.38
C TYR A 578 15.11 1.99 -10.89
N ARG A 579 15.21 0.72 -10.56
CA ARG A 579 15.51 0.27 -9.20
C ARG A 579 17.00 0.00 -9.05
N THR A 580 17.52 0.13 -7.83
CA THR A 580 18.86 -0.39 -7.52
C THR A 580 18.82 -1.90 -7.47
N GLY A 581 19.67 -2.55 -8.25
CA GLY A 581 19.68 -4.00 -8.43
C GLY A 581 18.91 -4.43 -9.66
N SER A 582 19.03 -5.72 -10.01
CA SER A 582 18.50 -6.27 -11.27
C SER A 582 17.06 -6.81 -11.16
N ASP A 583 16.40 -6.66 -10.02
CA ASP A 583 15.04 -7.17 -9.81
C ASP A 583 14.00 -6.10 -10.21
N GLU A 584 13.56 -6.17 -11.48
CA GLU A 584 12.70 -5.17 -12.07
C GLU A 584 11.55 -5.78 -12.89
N GLN A 585 10.42 -5.11 -12.98
CA GLN A 585 9.27 -5.55 -13.76
C GLN A 585 8.62 -4.40 -14.52
N CYS A 586 8.23 -4.66 -15.76
CA CYS A 586 7.45 -3.77 -16.61
C CYS A 586 6.22 -4.47 -17.17
N SER A 587 5.10 -3.76 -17.29
CA SER A 587 3.88 -4.26 -17.92
C SER A 587 3.39 -3.31 -19.00
N ILE A 588 3.07 -3.84 -20.18
CA ILE A 588 2.60 -3.10 -21.35
C ILE A 588 1.31 -3.72 -21.88
N VAL A 589 0.26 -2.92 -21.96
CA VAL A 589 -1.03 -3.35 -22.52
C VAL A 589 -1.02 -3.26 -24.05
N GLY A 590 -1.43 -4.35 -24.73
CA GLY A 590 -1.64 -4.42 -26.17
C GLY A 590 -2.96 -3.77 -26.65
N PRO A 591 -3.14 -3.62 -27.98
CA PRO A 591 -2.29 -4.19 -29.05
C PRO A 591 -1.03 -3.36 -29.25
N ALA A 592 0.12 -4.03 -29.27
CA ALA A 592 1.40 -3.38 -29.50
C ALA A 592 2.47 -4.39 -29.96
N THR A 593 3.36 -3.92 -30.82
CA THR A 593 4.65 -4.59 -31.00
C THR A 593 5.61 -4.04 -29.95
N VAL A 594 6.08 -4.87 -29.03
CA VAL A 594 6.86 -4.49 -27.85
C VAL A 594 8.29 -4.99 -27.97
N TYR A 595 9.24 -4.19 -27.55
CA TYR A 595 10.64 -4.51 -27.44
C TYR A 595 11.10 -4.37 -25.99
N VAL A 596 11.95 -5.27 -25.54
CA VAL A 596 12.51 -5.27 -24.19
C VAL A 596 14.03 -5.08 -24.29
N GLY A 597 14.59 -4.22 -23.46
CA GLY A 597 16.02 -3.96 -23.38
C GLY A 597 16.52 -4.14 -21.96
N VAL A 598 17.68 -4.75 -21.80
CA VAL A 598 18.42 -4.82 -20.54
C VAL A 598 19.69 -4.01 -20.69
N ASN A 599 19.88 -3.01 -19.84
CA ASN A 599 21.05 -2.14 -19.81
C ASN A 599 21.89 -2.37 -18.55
N GLY A 600 23.20 -2.55 -18.67
CA GLY A 600 24.07 -2.73 -17.54
C GLY A 600 24.42 -1.39 -16.86
N TYR A 601 24.06 -1.22 -15.60
CA TYR A 601 24.49 -0.10 -14.79
C TYR A 601 25.77 -0.42 -13.99
N ALA A 602 25.89 -1.61 -13.41
CA ALA A 602 27.11 -2.10 -12.79
C ALA A 602 28.18 -2.51 -13.82
N ALA A 603 29.40 -2.79 -13.38
CA ALA A 603 30.51 -3.19 -14.24
C ALA A 603 30.17 -4.44 -15.09
N SER A 604 29.48 -5.38 -14.51
CA SER A 604 28.90 -6.56 -15.16
C SER A 604 27.75 -7.07 -14.31
N SER A 605 26.61 -7.44 -14.91
CA SER A 605 25.46 -8.05 -14.23
C SER A 605 25.04 -9.30 -14.99
N SER A 606 24.84 -10.40 -14.27
CA SER A 606 24.18 -11.59 -14.81
C SER A 606 22.68 -11.45 -14.55
N PHE A 607 21.86 -11.83 -15.51
CA PHE A 607 20.40 -11.67 -15.38
C PHE A 607 19.63 -12.84 -15.98
N SER A 608 18.41 -13.00 -15.48
CA SER A 608 17.32 -13.76 -16.08
C SER A 608 16.20 -12.78 -16.45
N LEU A 609 15.72 -12.82 -17.68
CA LEU A 609 14.60 -12.05 -18.16
C LEU A 609 13.49 -13.02 -18.55
N ASN A 610 12.34 -12.91 -17.92
CA ASN A 610 11.12 -13.60 -18.31
C ASN A 610 10.17 -12.60 -18.98
N VAL A 611 9.64 -12.97 -20.17
CA VAL A 611 8.65 -12.15 -20.90
C VAL A 611 7.43 -13.00 -21.19
N THR A 612 6.32 -12.68 -20.53
CA THR A 612 5.02 -13.32 -20.76
C THR A 612 4.12 -12.40 -21.58
N TYR A 613 3.53 -12.92 -22.66
CA TYR A 613 2.58 -12.18 -23.48
C TYR A 613 1.66 -13.13 -24.25
N THR A 614 0.49 -12.63 -24.66
CA THR A 614 -0.38 -13.36 -25.59
C THR A 614 -0.14 -12.81 -26.98
N GLU A 615 0.29 -13.68 -27.91
CA GLU A 615 0.49 -13.29 -29.30
C GLU A 615 -0.84 -13.09 -30.01
N GLY A 616 -0.99 -11.95 -30.69
CA GLY A 616 -2.12 -11.72 -31.56
C GLY A 616 -2.06 -12.67 -32.75
N GLY A 617 -2.93 -13.66 -32.82
CA GLY A 617 -3.11 -14.47 -34.02
C GLY A 617 -3.36 -13.55 -35.21
N GLY A 618 -2.59 -13.70 -36.28
CA GLY A 618 -2.62 -12.85 -37.46
C GLY A 618 -3.97 -12.86 -38.20
N THR A 619 -4.90 -12.11 -37.67
CA THR A 619 -5.99 -11.51 -38.42
C THR A 619 -5.91 -10.01 -38.15
N THR A 620 -5.87 -9.24 -39.21
CA THR A 620 -6.03 -7.78 -39.17
C THR A 620 -7.02 -7.40 -38.07
N PRO A 621 -6.68 -6.51 -37.10
CA PRO A 621 -7.62 -6.09 -36.07
C PRO A 621 -8.89 -5.60 -36.77
N PRO A 622 -10.08 -5.86 -36.21
CA PRO A 622 -11.26 -5.14 -36.67
C PRO A 622 -10.92 -3.67 -36.54
N THR A 623 -10.99 -2.98 -37.64
CA THR A 623 -10.73 -1.53 -37.73
C THR A 623 -11.53 -0.88 -36.60
N PRO A 624 -10.92 -0.13 -35.67
CA PRO A 624 -11.70 0.65 -34.71
C PRO A 624 -12.75 1.44 -35.47
N PRO A 625 -13.95 1.63 -34.91
CA PRO A 625 -14.91 2.51 -35.59
C PRO A 625 -14.18 3.81 -35.91
N PRO A 626 -14.29 4.35 -37.13
CA PRO A 626 -13.52 5.50 -37.53
C PRO A 626 -13.74 6.61 -36.50
N PRO A 627 -12.68 7.27 -36.00
CA PRO A 627 -12.82 8.38 -35.08
C PRO A 627 -13.78 9.38 -35.70
N ALA A 628 -14.68 9.95 -34.92
CA ALA A 628 -15.59 10.96 -35.39
C ALA A 628 -14.75 12.12 -35.96
N PHE A 629 -14.71 12.22 -37.30
CA PHE A 629 -13.93 13.26 -37.96
C PHE A 629 -14.60 14.61 -37.73
N ALA A 630 -13.84 15.59 -37.26
CA ALA A 630 -14.24 16.97 -37.18
C ALA A 630 -13.07 17.83 -37.67
N HIS A 631 -13.36 18.80 -38.52
CA HIS A 631 -12.32 19.72 -38.98
C HIS A 631 -11.66 20.50 -37.86
N LEU A 632 -10.37 20.68 -37.96
CA LEU A 632 -9.60 21.53 -37.05
C LEU A 632 -9.97 22.99 -37.29
N ALA A 633 -10.29 23.72 -36.23
CA ALA A 633 -10.47 25.17 -36.24
C ALA A 633 -9.96 25.74 -34.94
N LYS A 634 -8.73 26.24 -34.92
CA LYS A 634 -8.06 26.76 -33.74
C LYS A 634 -7.43 28.10 -33.98
N THR A 635 -7.40 28.92 -32.94
CA THR A 635 -6.66 30.19 -32.92
C THR A 635 -5.74 30.20 -31.70
N GLY A 636 -4.65 30.92 -31.77
CA GLY A 636 -3.71 31.02 -30.67
C GLY A 636 -2.59 32.01 -30.93
N SER A 637 -1.64 32.03 -30.04
CA SER A 637 -0.36 32.74 -30.24
C SER A 637 0.78 31.82 -29.95
N VAL A 638 1.91 31.99 -30.59
CA VAL A 638 3.13 31.21 -30.41
C VAL A 638 4.31 32.17 -30.22
N GLY A 639 5.20 31.84 -29.28
CA GLY A 639 6.46 32.54 -29.05
C GLY A 639 7.49 32.20 -30.15
N GLN A 640 8.55 32.98 -30.26
CA GLN A 640 9.68 32.63 -31.15
C GLN A 640 10.36 31.34 -30.67
N GLY A 641 10.48 30.35 -31.55
CA GLY A 641 11.01 29.02 -31.23
C GLY A 641 10.01 28.08 -30.56
N GLU A 642 8.83 28.54 -30.15
CA GLU A 642 7.76 27.72 -29.56
C GLU A 642 7.01 26.96 -30.66
N MET A 643 6.54 25.72 -30.34
CA MET A 643 5.62 24.94 -31.15
C MET A 643 4.35 24.64 -30.39
N LYS A 644 3.18 24.97 -30.89
CA LYS A 644 1.88 24.55 -30.40
C LYS A 644 1.33 23.44 -31.24
N VAL A 645 0.90 22.33 -30.60
CA VAL A 645 0.42 21.14 -31.31
C VAL A 645 -1.06 20.93 -31.01
N PHE A 646 -1.79 20.53 -32.06
CA PHE A 646 -3.22 20.23 -32.07
C PHE A 646 -3.44 18.82 -32.62
N GLU A 647 -4.44 18.12 -32.12
CA GLU A 647 -4.82 16.79 -32.55
C GLU A 647 -5.97 16.87 -33.57
N LEU A 648 -5.85 16.12 -34.66
CA LEU A 648 -6.88 15.95 -35.67
C LEU A 648 -7.10 14.44 -35.89
N PRO A 649 -8.13 13.83 -35.27
CA PRO A 649 -8.48 12.44 -35.52
C PRO A 649 -8.82 12.22 -37.00
N MET A 650 -8.17 11.24 -37.64
CA MET A 650 -8.26 10.97 -39.08
C MET A 650 -8.73 9.55 -39.34
N PRO A 651 -9.88 9.37 -40.01
CA PRO A 651 -10.25 8.06 -40.57
C PRO A 651 -9.31 7.69 -41.75
N ALA A 652 -9.07 6.41 -41.95
CA ALA A 652 -8.35 5.90 -43.11
C ALA A 652 -9.00 6.37 -44.41
N GLY A 653 -8.19 6.81 -45.36
CA GLY A 653 -8.64 7.34 -46.65
C GLY A 653 -9.13 8.79 -46.60
N LYS A 654 -9.27 9.40 -45.42
CA LYS A 654 -9.69 10.81 -45.31
C LYS A 654 -8.58 11.73 -45.78
N HIS A 655 -8.93 12.63 -46.73
CA HIS A 655 -8.06 13.69 -47.22
C HIS A 655 -8.45 15.01 -46.53
N VAL A 656 -7.44 15.80 -46.14
CA VAL A 656 -7.61 17.13 -45.55
C VAL A 656 -6.56 18.10 -46.10
N VAL A 657 -6.95 19.37 -46.22
CA VAL A 657 -6.06 20.48 -46.47
C VAL A 657 -6.00 21.33 -45.20
N ILE A 658 -4.80 21.48 -44.63
CA ILE A 658 -4.55 22.24 -43.39
C ILE A 658 -3.88 23.56 -43.79
N ARG A 659 -4.40 24.66 -43.22
CA ARG A 659 -3.90 26.01 -43.48
C ARG A 659 -3.67 26.78 -42.20
N THR A 660 -2.54 27.50 -42.14
CA THR A 660 -2.33 28.55 -41.16
C THR A 660 -2.57 29.92 -41.77
N THR A 661 -2.95 30.88 -40.93
CA THR A 661 -2.99 32.30 -41.26
C THR A 661 -2.41 33.10 -40.10
N SER A 662 -1.40 33.92 -40.39
CA SER A 662 -0.74 34.78 -39.41
C SER A 662 -0.17 36.02 -40.07
N GLN A 663 -0.08 37.13 -39.33
CA GLN A 663 0.62 38.35 -39.72
C GLN A 663 2.14 38.24 -39.48
N LYS A 664 2.58 37.19 -38.83
CA LYS A 664 3.96 36.89 -38.50
C LYS A 664 4.37 35.60 -39.18
N ASP A 665 5.66 35.40 -39.29
CA ASP A 665 6.24 34.19 -39.88
C ASP A 665 6.06 33.02 -38.91
N VAL A 666 5.09 32.14 -39.17
CA VAL A 666 4.83 30.90 -38.46
C VAL A 666 4.83 29.74 -39.44
N ASP A 667 5.51 28.67 -39.09
CA ASP A 667 5.62 27.45 -39.89
C ASP A 667 4.56 26.42 -39.48
N LEU A 668 4.02 25.68 -40.44
CA LEU A 668 3.09 24.58 -40.22
C LEU A 668 3.79 23.24 -40.34
N TYR A 669 3.64 22.38 -39.37
CA TYR A 669 4.17 21.03 -39.34
C TYR A 669 3.05 20.00 -39.15
N ILE A 670 3.16 18.84 -39.77
CA ILE A 670 2.29 17.72 -39.50
C ILE A 670 3.09 16.43 -39.23
N GLN A 671 2.58 15.58 -38.35
CA GLN A 671 3.09 14.23 -38.10
C GLN A 671 1.91 13.31 -37.78
N PHE A 672 1.91 12.10 -38.31
CA PHE A 672 0.87 11.12 -38.03
C PHE A 672 1.32 10.22 -36.86
N GLY A 673 0.47 10.03 -35.85
CA GLY A 673 0.73 9.15 -34.70
C GLY A 673 1.62 9.73 -33.59
N ALA A 674 2.25 10.90 -33.80
CA ALA A 674 3.09 11.58 -32.81
C ALA A 674 3.10 13.09 -33.03
N ALA A 675 3.44 13.86 -31.98
CA ALA A 675 3.61 15.31 -32.10
C ALA A 675 4.83 15.66 -32.99
N PRO A 676 4.71 16.59 -33.97
CA PRO A 676 5.84 17.03 -34.76
C PRO A 676 6.83 17.86 -33.96
N THR A 677 8.09 17.82 -34.37
CA THR A 677 9.15 18.73 -33.89
C THR A 677 9.78 19.42 -35.11
N THR A 678 10.63 20.41 -34.89
CA THR A 678 11.36 21.08 -35.99
C THR A 678 12.32 20.17 -36.74
N SER A 679 12.67 18.99 -36.15
CA SER A 679 13.57 17.98 -36.73
C SER A 679 12.88 16.65 -37.08
N ALA A 680 11.64 16.41 -36.60
CA ALA A 680 10.88 15.20 -36.85
C ALA A 680 9.43 15.56 -37.24
N TYR A 681 9.11 15.43 -38.50
CA TYR A 681 7.80 15.76 -39.10
C TYR A 681 7.57 14.96 -40.36
N LEU A 682 6.31 14.73 -40.72
CA LEU A 682 5.91 14.09 -41.96
C LEU A 682 5.90 15.10 -43.12
N SER A 683 5.41 16.33 -42.91
CA SER A 683 5.40 17.42 -43.85
C SER A 683 5.48 18.76 -43.14
N ARG A 684 6.03 19.76 -43.81
CA ARG A 684 6.20 21.10 -43.29
C ARG A 684 5.87 22.16 -44.38
N GLY A 685 5.08 23.16 -44.01
CA GLY A 685 4.95 24.42 -44.74
C GLY A 685 5.82 25.47 -44.06
N TYR A 686 6.71 26.16 -44.82
CA TYR A 686 7.67 27.10 -44.23
C TYR A 686 7.99 28.22 -45.29
N THR A 687 7.06 29.07 -45.48
CA THR A 687 7.31 30.27 -46.28
C THR A 687 7.64 31.43 -45.33
N THR A 688 8.16 32.53 -45.84
CA THR A 688 8.42 33.75 -45.04
C THR A 688 7.15 34.49 -44.63
N SER A 689 5.99 33.89 -44.85
CA SER A 689 4.68 34.42 -44.45
C SER A 689 4.00 33.40 -43.54
N GLY A 690 3.23 33.80 -42.58
CA GLY A 690 2.50 32.86 -41.72
C GLY A 690 1.29 32.17 -42.36
N ASN A 691 1.21 32.12 -43.70
CA ASN A 691 0.11 31.54 -44.47
C ASN A 691 0.58 30.25 -45.15
N GLU A 692 0.59 29.15 -44.38
CA GLU A 692 1.05 27.86 -44.85
C GLU A 692 -0.11 26.95 -45.26
N THR A 693 0.17 25.98 -46.14
CA THR A 693 -0.80 24.98 -46.58
C THR A 693 -0.14 23.62 -46.71
N ILE A 694 -0.74 22.58 -46.09
CA ILE A 694 -0.33 21.19 -46.25
C ILE A 694 -1.56 20.35 -46.59
N SER A 695 -1.44 19.48 -47.59
CA SER A 695 -2.45 18.46 -47.92
C SER A 695 -1.99 17.10 -47.41
N TYR A 696 -2.89 16.32 -46.80
CA TYR A 696 -2.58 15.00 -46.28
C TYR A 696 -3.76 14.03 -46.44
N THR A 697 -3.46 12.79 -46.80
CA THR A 697 -4.41 11.68 -46.84
C THR A 697 -3.99 10.63 -45.82
N ALA A 698 -4.86 10.30 -44.89
CA ALA A 698 -4.55 9.29 -43.88
C ALA A 698 -4.55 7.87 -44.49
N THR A 699 -3.47 7.14 -44.30
CA THR A 699 -3.34 5.76 -44.80
C THR A 699 -3.97 4.73 -43.85
N SER A 700 -4.22 5.10 -42.58
CA SER A 700 -4.87 4.31 -41.55
C SER A 700 -5.71 5.20 -40.63
N ASN A 701 -6.59 4.61 -39.82
CA ASN A 701 -7.22 5.35 -38.73
C ASN A 701 -6.16 5.76 -37.69
N GLY A 702 -6.25 7.01 -37.20
CA GLY A 702 -5.27 7.51 -36.21
C GLY A 702 -5.44 9.00 -35.94
N VAL A 703 -4.43 9.60 -35.33
CA VAL A 703 -4.38 11.04 -35.06
C VAL A 703 -3.28 11.70 -35.87
N LEU A 704 -3.65 12.72 -36.62
CA LEU A 704 -2.71 13.65 -37.26
C LEU A 704 -2.44 14.78 -36.27
N TYR A 705 -1.21 14.94 -35.88
CA TYR A 705 -0.75 16.03 -35.04
C TYR A 705 -0.34 17.19 -35.94
N VAL A 706 -0.92 18.35 -35.64
CA VAL A 706 -0.71 19.61 -36.43
C VAL A 706 0.02 20.59 -35.54
N GLY A 707 1.26 20.89 -35.84
CA GLY A 707 2.12 21.82 -35.12
C GLY A 707 2.20 23.18 -35.82
N VAL A 708 2.05 24.27 -35.06
CA VAL A 708 2.32 25.63 -35.49
C VAL A 708 3.55 26.14 -34.76
N HIS A 709 4.64 26.35 -35.45
CA HIS A 709 5.92 26.81 -34.93
C HIS A 709 6.13 28.28 -35.19
N GLY A 710 6.50 29.07 -34.20
CA GLY A 710 6.81 30.48 -34.32
C GLY A 710 8.24 30.70 -34.80
N TYR A 711 8.48 30.88 -36.07
CA TYR A 711 9.74 31.48 -36.55
C TYR A 711 9.86 32.90 -36.00
N GLN A 712 8.76 33.63 -36.02
CA GLN A 712 8.54 34.87 -35.27
C GLN A 712 7.37 34.70 -34.30
N ALA A 713 7.46 35.36 -33.15
CA ALA A 713 6.34 35.36 -32.19
C ALA A 713 5.11 36.07 -32.80
N GLY A 714 3.94 35.43 -32.76
CA GLY A 714 2.72 35.98 -33.31
C GLY A 714 1.45 35.19 -33.05
N ALA A 715 0.32 35.86 -33.30
CA ALA A 715 -0.98 35.21 -33.29
C ALA A 715 -1.22 34.48 -34.62
N PHE A 716 -1.92 33.36 -34.57
CA PHE A 716 -2.25 32.54 -35.72
C PHE A 716 -3.68 31.97 -35.65
N SER A 717 -4.20 31.60 -36.78
CA SER A 717 -5.27 30.63 -36.92
C SER A 717 -4.77 29.39 -37.67
N VAL A 718 -5.25 28.20 -37.32
CA VAL A 718 -5.01 26.96 -38.06
C VAL A 718 -6.34 26.22 -38.26
N ASN A 719 -6.63 25.89 -39.52
CA ASN A 719 -7.89 25.27 -39.92
C ASN A 719 -7.62 24.10 -40.87
N SER A 720 -8.47 23.07 -40.80
CA SER A 720 -8.52 22.02 -41.81
C SER A 720 -9.84 22.08 -42.60
N ALA A 721 -9.82 21.67 -43.83
CA ALA A 721 -10.98 21.58 -44.70
C ALA A 721 -10.86 20.35 -45.61
N ASP A 722 -11.95 19.87 -46.19
CA ASP A 722 -11.91 18.96 -47.31
C ASP A 722 -11.35 19.69 -48.55
N GLN A 723 -10.83 18.95 -49.50
CA GLN A 723 -10.28 19.52 -50.73
C GLN A 723 -11.39 20.09 -51.63
#